data_8f17aa32f499a6d53ec312bde96d7a17
#
_entry.id   8f17aa32f499a6d53ec312bde96d7a17
#
_cell.length_a   1.000
_cell.length_b   1.000
_cell.length_c   1.000
_cell.angle_alpha   90.00
_cell.angle_beta   90.00
_cell.angle_gamma   90.00
#
_symmetry.space_group_name_H-M   'P 1'
#
loop_
_entity.id
_entity.type
_entity.pdbx_description
1 polymer ?
#
loop_
_entity_poly.entity_id
_entity_poly.type
_entity_poly.pdbx_seq_one_letter_code
_entity_poly.pdbx_strand_id
1 'polypeptide(L)'
;LKFISKKLINQKDKIIIQELIFKPKISGVIFSSDINNDSPYYIINFDRSGKTNLITSGKKNSSMQTIVIYKETKNLGIFHKLINVIKKFEIIFKDKVLDVEFAVKNNKIYIFQCRNLKKIKINNNDTIKENLINLKKKIIKLKKKNPYLCGETTYFSNMSDWNPAEILGNKPKPLGISLYKELITNSVWAQQRAEYGYKDVRPNHLLINLAGSPYIDLRTDLNSFLPANINQTIQRKLINFFLKNLKRNKSLHDKIEFEVIPTIFDADFEKKIKNTLSINEKIEYKKQLKIITNNILDKKNDILNKEVNKLNKLEKKILQLKKSNLSEIQNIYFLIEECKKNGTLPFAGLARCAFISNSIIKSFVNKNILDEKDKLNFYESFFNISNFINKNLLKIKKGGSKKIFFNKLGHLRPLTYSIESKNYQENFSTYFKDFKFSKNKGRKKFILNNKKEIAINKFFKKNSFKISAKSFFAFAKKSTQLREYSKLIFTKCINEIFINLCSLGKEMNINRKDMEFVTINKLIESYSNLNNSKLKKIFNKEITDNKKNHKILYKIKLPDFIENHKDLYFHKLINVNGNFITNKKIHGKIYEIKLEKKIANLNNKVVLIENADPGYDFIFSHNIKGLITKYGGPNSHMAIRCMELGLPAVIGIGENNYNSLSNSTFLEIDCDLKKVNVIT
;
A
#
# COMPACT_ATOMS: atom_id res chain seq x y z
N LEU A 1 53.13 -11.67 -2.23
CA LEU A 1 53.91 -11.05 -1.14
C LEU A 1 54.32 -9.60 -1.46
N LYS A 2 54.96 -9.30 -2.60
CA LYS A 2 55.35 -7.92 -3.00
C LYS A 2 54.18 -6.90 -3.07
N PHE A 3 52.95 -7.32 -3.40
CA PHE A 3 51.78 -6.45 -3.38
C PHE A 3 51.26 -6.20 -1.96
N ILE A 4 51.40 -7.18 -1.10
CA ILE A 4 50.98 -7.15 0.31
C ILE A 4 51.94 -6.22 1.10
N SER A 5 53.23 -6.36 0.92
CA SER A 5 54.22 -5.51 1.60
C SER A 5 54.13 -4.02 1.25
N LYS A 6 53.68 -3.68 0.02
CA LYS A 6 53.44 -2.29 -0.38
C LYS A 6 52.19 -1.63 0.23
N LYS A 7 51.28 -2.41 0.79
CA LYS A 7 50.03 -1.90 1.42
C LYS A 7 50.02 -1.91 2.95
N LEU A 8 51.02 -2.51 3.57
CA LEU A 8 51.23 -2.43 5.02
C LEU A 8 51.83 -1.09 5.36
N ILE A 9 51.07 -0.23 6.04
CA ILE A 9 51.47 1.12 6.42
C ILE A 9 52.12 1.11 7.81
N ASN A 10 51.79 0.14 8.68
CA ASN A 10 52.29 0.01 10.03
C ASN A 10 52.69 -1.45 10.36
N GLN A 11 53.69 -1.64 11.23
CA GLN A 11 54.12 -2.95 11.73
C GLN A 11 52.99 -3.69 12.53
N LYS A 12 51.96 -3.00 12.95
CA LYS A 12 50.79 -3.57 13.66
C LYS A 12 49.65 -4.03 12.75
N ASP A 13 49.75 -3.80 11.43
CA ASP A 13 48.71 -4.17 10.49
C ASP A 13 48.62 -5.70 10.35
N LYS A 14 47.42 -6.23 10.46
CA LYS A 14 47.14 -7.67 10.30
C LYS A 14 46.47 -7.92 8.96
N ILE A 15 46.86 -8.97 8.28
CA ILE A 15 46.29 -9.41 7.01
C ILE A 15 45.60 -10.76 7.22
N ILE A 16 44.38 -10.87 6.73
CA ILE A 16 43.66 -12.14 6.66
C ILE A 16 43.82 -12.71 5.25
N ILE A 17 44.40 -13.90 5.15
CA ILE A 17 44.53 -14.65 3.90
C ILE A 17 43.58 -15.84 4.01
N GLN A 18 42.65 -15.98 3.05
CA GLN A 18 41.72 -17.09 3.00
C GLN A 18 41.57 -17.61 1.57
N GLU A 19 41.16 -18.87 1.43
CA GLU A 19 40.91 -19.49 0.13
C GLU A 19 39.78 -18.76 -0.63
N LEU A 20 40.03 -18.49 -1.91
CA LEU A 20 39.01 -17.92 -2.80
C LEU A 20 38.03 -19.01 -3.19
N ILE A 21 36.77 -18.88 -2.75
CA ILE A 21 35.72 -19.78 -3.12
C ILE A 21 35.18 -19.39 -4.51
N PHE A 22 35.64 -20.09 -5.52
CA PHE A 22 35.27 -19.83 -6.90
C PHE A 22 33.92 -20.49 -7.25
N LYS A 23 32.99 -19.74 -7.87
CA LYS A 23 31.66 -20.17 -8.33
C LYS A 23 30.86 -20.93 -7.26
N PRO A 24 30.58 -20.35 -6.09
CA PRO A 24 29.71 -20.99 -5.09
C PRO A 24 28.29 -21.17 -5.66
N LYS A 25 27.60 -22.24 -5.20
CA LYS A 25 26.17 -22.46 -5.51
C LYS A 25 25.28 -21.35 -4.94
N ILE A 26 25.65 -20.87 -3.76
CA ILE A 26 24.97 -19.78 -3.05
C ILE A 26 26.04 -19.02 -2.25
N SER A 27 25.95 -17.70 -2.24
CA SER A 27 26.71 -16.85 -1.32
C SER A 27 25.80 -15.78 -0.75
N GLY A 28 26.09 -15.30 0.46
CA GLY A 28 25.21 -14.33 1.06
C GLY A 28 25.55 -13.94 2.50
N VAL A 29 24.57 -13.30 3.12
CA VAL A 29 24.62 -12.86 4.51
C VAL A 29 23.39 -13.39 5.23
N ILE A 30 23.58 -13.93 6.43
CA ILE A 30 22.51 -14.34 7.33
C ILE A 30 22.55 -13.54 8.62
N PHE A 31 21.41 -12.94 8.96
CA PHE A 31 21.18 -12.35 10.29
C PHE A 31 20.47 -13.37 11.19
N SER A 32 21.01 -13.55 12.39
CA SER A 32 20.45 -14.52 13.35
C SER A 32 19.13 -14.05 13.98
N SER A 33 18.76 -12.78 13.83
CA SER A 33 17.48 -12.19 14.21
C SER A 33 17.24 -10.93 13.38
N ASP A 34 15.99 -10.44 13.34
CA ASP A 34 15.74 -9.14 12.73
C ASP A 34 16.37 -8.02 13.55
N ILE A 35 17.23 -7.23 12.89
CA ILE A 35 17.98 -6.15 13.52
C ILE A 35 17.06 -5.06 14.08
N ASN A 36 15.89 -4.83 13.47
CA ASN A 36 15.01 -3.73 13.81
C ASN A 36 14.15 -3.96 15.05
N ASN A 37 13.71 -5.21 15.28
CA ASN A 37 12.70 -5.50 16.30
C ASN A 37 12.97 -6.78 17.11
N ASP A 38 14.14 -7.40 16.97
CA ASP A 38 14.54 -8.64 17.64
C ASP A 38 13.55 -9.81 17.42
N SER A 39 12.91 -9.85 16.24
CA SER A 39 12.01 -10.93 15.86
C SER A 39 12.78 -12.26 15.73
N PRO A 40 12.22 -13.39 16.20
CA PRO A 40 12.91 -14.69 16.20
C PRO A 40 12.90 -15.35 14.81
N TYR A 41 13.46 -14.65 13.83
CA TYR A 41 13.57 -15.12 12.46
C TYR A 41 14.99 -14.96 11.94
N TYR A 42 15.52 -15.98 11.29
CA TYR A 42 16.69 -15.85 10.44
C TYR A 42 16.31 -15.09 9.17
N ILE A 43 17.12 -14.10 8.79
CA ILE A 43 16.96 -13.34 7.54
C ILE A 43 18.17 -13.63 6.68
N ILE A 44 17.96 -14.28 5.54
CA ILE A 44 19.03 -14.73 4.65
C ILE A 44 18.93 -13.95 3.34
N ASN A 45 19.89 -13.09 3.10
CA ASN A 45 20.11 -12.41 1.84
C ASN A 45 21.15 -13.17 1.04
N PHE A 46 20.80 -13.68 -0.15
CA PHE A 46 21.72 -14.52 -0.91
C PHE A 46 21.59 -14.34 -2.41
N ASP A 47 22.64 -14.72 -3.12
CA ASP A 47 22.75 -14.74 -4.57
C ASP A 47 23.14 -16.11 -5.08
N ARG A 48 22.75 -16.43 -6.34
CA ARG A 48 23.03 -17.68 -7.03
C ARG A 48 23.88 -17.48 -8.29
N SER A 49 24.41 -16.28 -8.54
CA SER A 49 25.20 -15.98 -9.75
C SER A 49 26.61 -16.57 -9.73
N GLY A 50 27.02 -17.17 -8.61
CA GLY A 50 28.38 -17.72 -8.44
C GLY A 50 29.43 -16.67 -8.04
N LYS A 51 29.02 -15.43 -7.67
CA LYS A 51 29.89 -14.36 -7.15
C LYS A 51 29.77 -14.27 -5.65
N THR A 52 30.87 -14.04 -4.93
CA THR A 52 30.88 -13.96 -3.46
C THR A 52 30.69 -12.54 -2.93
N ASN A 53 30.95 -11.51 -3.73
CA ASN A 53 31.03 -10.12 -3.31
C ASN A 53 29.79 -9.25 -3.66
N LEU A 54 28.76 -9.80 -4.28
CA LEU A 54 27.62 -9.00 -4.75
C LEU A 54 26.78 -8.41 -3.62
N ILE A 55 26.59 -9.15 -2.53
CA ILE A 55 25.76 -8.71 -1.40
C ILE A 55 26.55 -7.73 -0.53
N THR A 56 27.81 -8.00 -0.28
CA THR A 56 28.69 -7.16 0.57
C THR A 56 29.13 -5.86 -0.12
N SER A 57 29.19 -5.83 -1.45
CA SER A 57 29.51 -4.61 -2.22
C SER A 57 28.37 -3.61 -2.35
N GLY A 58 27.16 -3.92 -1.86
CA GLY A 58 25.99 -3.06 -1.99
C GLY A 58 25.44 -2.90 -3.41
N LYS A 59 26.05 -3.55 -4.41
CA LYS A 59 25.58 -3.48 -5.81
C LYS A 59 24.34 -4.34 -5.99
N LYS A 60 23.21 -3.71 -6.37
CA LYS A 60 21.99 -4.42 -6.68
C LYS A 60 22.15 -5.32 -7.91
N ASN A 61 21.77 -6.58 -7.74
CA ASN A 61 21.60 -7.50 -8.86
C ASN A 61 20.20 -8.13 -8.79
N SER A 62 19.56 -8.32 -9.92
CA SER A 62 18.24 -8.98 -10.05
C SER A 62 18.20 -10.41 -9.51
N SER A 63 19.39 -11.03 -9.33
CA SER A 63 19.55 -12.38 -8.76
C SER A 63 19.49 -12.44 -7.23
N MET A 64 19.56 -11.31 -6.52
CA MET A 64 19.49 -11.27 -5.05
C MET A 64 18.11 -11.68 -4.55
N GLN A 65 18.09 -12.56 -3.55
CA GLN A 65 16.89 -13.10 -2.93
C GLN A 65 16.99 -12.98 -1.41
N THR A 66 15.84 -12.71 -0.78
CA THR A 66 15.72 -12.70 0.68
C THR A 66 14.75 -13.78 1.13
N ILE A 67 15.15 -14.56 2.10
CA ILE A 67 14.32 -15.57 2.77
C ILE A 67 14.23 -15.24 4.25
N VAL A 68 13.05 -15.42 4.81
CA VAL A 68 12.74 -15.24 6.23
C VAL A 68 12.33 -16.59 6.79
N ILE A 69 12.99 -17.03 7.87
CA ILE A 69 12.79 -18.36 8.47
C ILE A 69 12.58 -18.21 9.97
N TYR A 70 11.44 -18.68 10.48
CA TYR A 70 11.20 -18.75 11.91
C TYR A 70 12.16 -19.73 12.58
N LYS A 71 12.77 -19.36 13.71
CA LYS A 71 13.88 -20.14 14.35
C LYS A 71 13.54 -21.58 14.68
N GLU A 72 12.28 -21.88 15.01
CA GLU A 72 11.83 -23.25 15.35
C GLU A 72 11.36 -24.06 14.12
N THR A 73 11.56 -23.56 12.90
CA THR A 73 11.17 -24.29 11.68
C THR A 73 12.03 -25.54 11.50
N LYS A 74 11.38 -26.70 11.29
CA LYS A 74 12.08 -28.00 11.14
C LYS A 74 12.56 -28.26 9.71
N ASN A 75 11.74 -27.96 8.68
CA ASN A 75 12.06 -28.24 7.29
C ASN A 75 12.70 -27.02 6.60
N LEU A 76 14.02 -26.98 6.58
CA LEU A 76 14.82 -25.84 6.14
C LEU A 76 15.43 -26.01 4.73
N GLY A 77 15.23 -27.18 4.09
CA GLY A 77 15.78 -27.48 2.78
C GLY A 77 17.28 -27.25 2.70
N ILE A 78 17.72 -26.57 1.65
CA ILE A 78 19.13 -26.23 1.40
C ILE A 78 19.80 -25.42 2.52
N PHE A 79 19.05 -24.69 3.33
CA PHE A 79 19.56 -23.87 4.44
C PHE A 79 19.70 -24.63 5.74
N HIS A 80 19.34 -25.91 5.81
CA HIS A 80 19.39 -26.69 7.05
C HIS A 80 20.80 -26.72 7.67
N LYS A 81 21.80 -27.05 6.86
CA LYS A 81 23.21 -27.08 7.31
C LYS A 81 23.69 -25.71 7.77
N LEU A 82 23.37 -24.66 7.01
CA LEU A 82 23.75 -23.29 7.35
C LEU A 82 23.16 -22.86 8.70
N ILE A 83 21.87 -23.08 8.91
CA ILE A 83 21.21 -22.71 10.17
C ILE A 83 21.77 -23.49 11.36
N ASN A 84 22.15 -24.76 11.19
CA ASN A 84 22.81 -25.51 12.24
C ASN A 84 24.18 -24.93 12.64
N VAL A 85 24.94 -24.40 11.66
CA VAL A 85 26.18 -23.67 11.96
C VAL A 85 25.89 -22.38 12.72
N ILE A 86 24.88 -21.62 12.28
CA ILE A 86 24.51 -20.37 12.97
C ILE A 86 24.01 -20.62 14.38
N LYS A 87 23.25 -21.68 14.62
CA LYS A 87 22.84 -22.08 15.99
C LYS A 87 24.04 -22.34 16.91
N LYS A 88 25.10 -22.96 16.40
CA LYS A 88 26.34 -23.15 17.18
C LYS A 88 26.98 -21.79 17.52
N PHE A 89 26.99 -20.85 16.57
CA PHE A 89 27.49 -19.49 16.82
C PHE A 89 26.61 -18.74 17.84
N GLU A 90 25.31 -18.88 17.79
CA GLU A 90 24.40 -18.28 18.78
C GLU A 90 24.69 -18.78 20.21
N ILE A 91 25.10 -20.04 20.37
CA ILE A 91 25.53 -20.58 21.66
C ILE A 91 26.84 -19.95 22.13
N ILE A 92 27.81 -19.77 21.23
CA ILE A 92 29.14 -19.19 21.55
C ILE A 92 28.99 -17.69 21.87
N PHE A 93 28.21 -16.96 21.09
CA PHE A 93 28.05 -15.50 21.19
C PHE A 93 26.80 -15.10 21.96
N LYS A 94 26.46 -15.78 23.04
CA LYS A 94 25.25 -15.62 23.86
C LYS A 94 24.64 -14.20 23.78
N ASP A 95 23.30 -14.13 23.59
CA ASP A 95 22.50 -12.91 23.63
C ASP A 95 22.87 -11.83 22.60
N LYS A 96 23.51 -12.19 21.49
CA LYS A 96 23.87 -11.23 20.42
C LYS A 96 23.21 -11.57 19.11
N VAL A 97 22.79 -10.55 18.37
CA VAL A 97 22.38 -10.70 16.98
C VAL A 97 23.64 -10.82 16.14
N LEU A 98 23.74 -11.88 15.36
CA LEU A 98 24.88 -12.17 14.50
C LEU A 98 24.57 -11.78 13.06
N ASP A 99 25.59 -11.19 12.41
CA ASP A 99 25.71 -10.96 10.98
C ASP A 99 26.80 -11.86 10.45
N VAL A 100 26.43 -12.84 9.62
CA VAL A 100 27.37 -13.87 9.16
C VAL A 100 27.41 -13.94 7.65
N GLU A 101 28.60 -13.69 7.08
CA GLU A 101 28.88 -13.84 5.66
C GLU A 101 29.23 -15.30 5.33
N PHE A 102 28.56 -15.87 4.32
CA PHE A 102 28.72 -17.28 3.98
C PHE A 102 28.74 -17.57 2.48
N ALA A 103 29.31 -18.72 2.12
CA ALA A 103 29.11 -19.36 0.83
C ALA A 103 28.84 -20.85 0.97
N VAL A 104 28.15 -21.42 -0.02
CA VAL A 104 27.90 -22.87 -0.12
C VAL A 104 28.43 -23.37 -1.45
N LYS A 105 29.39 -24.30 -1.40
CA LYS A 105 29.96 -24.99 -2.57
C LYS A 105 30.08 -26.48 -2.26
N ASN A 106 29.67 -27.36 -3.17
CA ASN A 106 29.77 -28.81 -3.02
C ASN A 106 29.23 -29.34 -1.69
N ASN A 107 28.06 -28.82 -1.25
CA ASN A 107 27.45 -29.11 0.04
C ASN A 107 28.29 -28.73 1.30
N LYS A 108 29.43 -28.09 1.14
CA LYS A 108 30.23 -27.50 2.24
C LYS A 108 29.84 -26.06 2.44
N ILE A 109 29.82 -25.59 3.71
CA ILE A 109 29.54 -24.22 4.10
C ILE A 109 30.87 -23.57 4.44
N TYR A 110 31.10 -22.42 3.88
CA TYR A 110 32.25 -21.55 4.15
C TYR A 110 31.73 -20.30 4.84
N ILE A 111 32.31 -19.98 6.00
CA ILE A 111 32.02 -18.75 6.74
C ILE A 111 33.20 -17.81 6.54
N PHE A 112 32.90 -16.63 6.01
CA PHE A 112 33.93 -15.61 5.72
C PHE A 112 34.06 -14.64 6.88
N GLN A 113 32.95 -14.27 7.51
CA GLN A 113 32.94 -13.30 8.60
C GLN A 113 31.74 -13.56 9.52
N CYS A 114 31.94 -13.34 10.82
CA CYS A 114 30.89 -13.30 11.83
C CYS A 114 31.05 -12.03 12.67
N ARG A 115 30.02 -11.19 12.68
CA ARG A 115 29.99 -9.92 13.45
C ARG A 115 28.88 -9.94 14.48
N ASN A 116 29.17 -9.38 15.65
CA ASN A 116 28.16 -9.08 16.66
C ASN A 116 27.57 -7.71 16.38
N LEU A 117 26.26 -7.60 16.18
CA LEU A 117 25.59 -6.33 15.90
C LEU A 117 25.09 -5.65 17.17
N LYS A 118 24.33 -6.36 17.98
CA LYS A 118 23.72 -5.86 19.23
C LYS A 118 23.33 -7.00 20.16
N LYS A 119 23.10 -6.68 21.45
CA LYS A 119 22.47 -7.62 22.38
C LYS A 119 21.00 -7.83 22.06
N ILE A 120 20.53 -9.08 22.14
CA ILE A 120 19.11 -9.42 22.04
C ILE A 120 18.45 -9.11 23.39
N LYS A 121 17.36 -8.36 23.38
CA LYS A 121 16.46 -8.30 24.54
C LYS A 121 15.66 -9.58 24.54
N ILE A 122 15.93 -10.48 25.48
CA ILE A 122 15.22 -11.76 25.66
C ILE A 122 13.72 -11.46 25.77
N ASN A 123 12.91 -12.11 24.95
CA ASN A 123 11.48 -11.89 24.91
C ASN A 123 10.74 -13.23 24.78
N ASN A 124 9.54 -13.27 25.31
CA ASN A 124 8.58 -14.37 25.37
C ASN A 124 8.39 -15.11 24.02
N ASN A 125 9.33 -15.99 23.66
CA ASN A 125 9.25 -16.79 22.43
C ASN A 125 8.02 -17.71 22.45
N ASP A 126 7.60 -18.21 23.62
CA ASP A 126 6.44 -19.08 23.78
C ASP A 126 5.14 -18.41 23.33
N THR A 127 4.95 -17.13 23.68
CA THR A 127 3.75 -16.38 23.25
C THR A 127 3.74 -16.14 21.73
N ILE A 128 4.90 -15.96 21.11
CA ILE A 128 4.99 -15.84 19.62
C ILE A 128 4.62 -17.16 18.97
N LYS A 129 5.11 -18.29 19.53
CA LYS A 129 4.80 -19.64 19.06
C LYS A 129 3.30 -19.95 19.15
N GLU A 130 2.65 -19.64 20.26
CA GLU A 130 1.20 -19.79 20.43
C GLU A 130 0.42 -18.97 19.39
N ASN A 131 0.80 -17.71 19.20
CA ASN A 131 0.19 -16.85 18.17
C ASN A 131 0.36 -17.42 16.76
N LEU A 132 1.51 -17.99 16.41
CA LEU A 132 1.73 -18.66 15.12
C LEU A 132 0.89 -19.92 14.97
N ILE A 133 0.68 -20.71 16.03
CA ILE A 133 -0.20 -21.88 16.03
C ILE A 133 -1.66 -21.45 15.80
N ASN A 134 -2.12 -20.42 16.50
CA ASN A 134 -3.48 -19.89 16.34
C ASN A 134 -3.69 -19.29 14.94
N LEU A 135 -2.69 -18.59 14.42
CA LEU A 135 -2.71 -18.04 13.06
C LEU A 135 -2.74 -19.17 12.01
N LYS A 136 -1.97 -20.25 12.20
CA LYS A 136 -2.02 -21.45 11.36
C LYS A 136 -3.44 -22.04 11.31
N LYS A 137 -4.08 -22.24 12.47
CA LYS A 137 -5.47 -22.73 12.53
C LYS A 137 -6.42 -21.80 11.79
N LYS A 138 -6.29 -20.49 11.97
CA LYS A 138 -7.10 -19.46 11.29
C LYS A 138 -6.94 -19.51 9.78
N ILE A 139 -5.73 -19.57 9.25
CA ILE A 139 -5.46 -19.67 7.80
C ILE A 139 -6.07 -20.95 7.23
N ILE A 140 -5.88 -22.09 7.88
CA ILE A 140 -6.45 -23.37 7.44
C ILE A 140 -7.98 -23.28 7.37
N LYS A 141 -8.63 -22.66 8.37
CA LYS A 141 -10.09 -22.45 8.40
C LYS A 141 -10.55 -21.56 7.25
N LEU A 142 -9.89 -20.42 7.03
CA LEU A 142 -10.24 -19.45 5.98
C LEU A 142 -10.07 -20.01 4.57
N LYS A 143 -9.12 -20.93 4.38
CA LYS A 143 -8.87 -21.58 3.06
C LYS A 143 -9.88 -22.63 2.69
N LYS A 144 -10.72 -23.09 3.62
CA LYS A 144 -11.82 -24.02 3.30
C LYS A 144 -12.80 -23.36 2.32
N LYS A 145 -13.52 -24.18 1.56
CA LYS A 145 -14.57 -23.74 0.65
C LYS A 145 -15.60 -22.89 1.41
N ASN A 146 -15.99 -21.78 0.81
CA ASN A 146 -17.03 -20.92 1.34
C ASN A 146 -18.32 -21.22 0.58
N PRO A 147 -19.48 -21.43 1.23
CA PRO A 147 -20.73 -21.77 0.55
C PRO A 147 -21.29 -20.61 -0.30
N TYR A 148 -20.97 -19.37 0.03
CA TYR A 148 -21.52 -18.17 -0.62
C TYR A 148 -20.58 -17.57 -1.68
N LEU A 149 -19.31 -17.97 -1.71
CA LEU A 149 -18.30 -17.45 -2.63
C LEU A 149 -17.79 -18.54 -3.57
N CYS A 150 -17.61 -18.21 -4.83
CA CYS A 150 -16.93 -19.09 -5.78
C CYS A 150 -15.45 -19.17 -5.46
N GLY A 151 -14.81 -20.31 -5.80
CA GLY A 151 -13.40 -20.57 -5.55
C GLY A 151 -13.16 -21.64 -4.49
N GLU A 152 -12.37 -22.65 -4.83
CA GLU A 152 -12.08 -23.82 -3.96
C GLU A 152 -11.16 -23.45 -2.78
N THR A 153 -10.42 -22.37 -2.88
CA THR A 153 -9.48 -21.89 -1.84
C THR A 153 -9.38 -20.37 -1.88
N THR A 154 -8.57 -19.81 -0.99
CA THR A 154 -8.17 -18.40 -1.04
C THR A 154 -6.68 -18.21 -0.76
N TYR A 155 -6.19 -17.01 -1.08
CA TYR A 155 -4.90 -16.47 -0.69
C TYR A 155 -5.10 -15.12 -0.05
N PHE A 156 -4.05 -14.58 0.61
CA PHE A 156 -4.13 -13.31 1.31
C PHE A 156 -3.03 -12.38 0.82
N SER A 157 -3.38 -11.13 0.57
CA SER A 157 -2.45 -10.09 0.12
C SER A 157 -2.62 -8.81 0.96
N ASN A 158 -1.51 -8.16 1.29
CA ASN A 158 -1.55 -6.89 2.02
C ASN A 158 -1.67 -5.67 1.10
N MET A 159 -1.58 -5.85 -0.22
CA MET A 159 -1.53 -4.77 -1.22
C MET A 159 -2.56 -4.89 -2.35
N SER A 160 -3.52 -5.81 -2.28
CA SER A 160 -4.59 -5.87 -3.28
C SER A 160 -5.62 -4.75 -3.09
N ASP A 161 -6.87 -4.99 -3.32
CA ASP A 161 -7.93 -3.97 -3.25
C ASP A 161 -7.90 -3.15 -1.95
N TRP A 162 -8.14 -1.83 -2.07
CA TRP A 162 -8.04 -0.86 -0.97
C TRP A 162 -6.64 -0.73 -0.34
N ASN A 163 -5.66 -1.42 -0.83
CA ASN A 163 -4.23 -1.32 -0.49
C ASN A 163 -3.97 -1.10 1.02
N PRO A 164 -4.33 -2.04 1.91
CA PRO A 164 -4.26 -1.79 3.34
C PRO A 164 -2.85 -1.50 3.85
N ALA A 165 -1.80 -2.11 3.28
CA ALA A 165 -0.42 -1.79 3.68
C ALA A 165 0.00 -0.37 3.25
N GLU A 166 -0.55 0.17 2.14
CA GLU A 166 -0.34 1.56 1.73
C GLU A 166 -0.99 2.55 2.70
N ILE A 167 -2.20 2.26 3.17
CA ILE A 167 -3.01 3.22 3.94
C ILE A 167 -2.74 3.10 5.45
N LEU A 168 -2.60 1.88 5.96
CA LEU A 168 -2.47 1.59 7.39
C LEU A 168 -1.03 1.26 7.81
N GLY A 169 -0.19 0.84 6.87
CA GLY A 169 1.08 0.18 7.17
C GLY A 169 0.93 -1.31 7.49
N ASN A 170 2.06 -2.00 7.63
CA ASN A 170 2.08 -3.46 7.86
C ASN A 170 1.65 -3.89 9.26
N LYS A 171 1.82 -3.02 10.26
CA LYS A 171 1.49 -3.31 11.68
C LYS A 171 0.78 -2.10 12.29
N PRO A 172 -0.43 -1.76 11.80
CA PRO A 172 -1.21 -0.66 12.35
C PRO A 172 -1.61 -0.94 13.79
N LYS A 173 -1.82 0.13 14.55
CA LYS A 173 -2.36 0.03 15.90
C LYS A 173 -3.87 -0.29 15.85
N PRO A 174 -4.43 -0.83 16.94
CA PRO A 174 -5.82 -1.32 17.00
C PRO A 174 -6.89 -0.31 16.56
N LEU A 175 -6.76 0.97 16.93
CA LEU A 175 -7.69 2.01 16.50
C LEU A 175 -7.74 2.13 14.98
N GLY A 176 -6.59 2.28 14.35
CA GLY A 176 -6.50 2.49 12.90
C GLY A 176 -7.08 1.34 12.10
N ILE A 177 -6.72 0.08 12.42
CA ILE A 177 -7.23 -1.09 11.70
C ILE A 177 -8.72 -1.31 11.93
N SER A 178 -9.23 -1.08 13.17
CA SER A 178 -10.65 -1.26 13.47
C SER A 178 -11.50 -0.16 12.80
N LEU A 179 -11.04 1.08 12.80
CA LEU A 179 -11.72 2.19 12.10
C LEU A 179 -11.75 1.97 10.58
N TYR A 180 -10.64 1.54 9.98
CA TYR A 180 -10.58 1.22 8.57
C TYR A 180 -11.55 0.08 8.19
N LYS A 181 -11.59 -0.97 9.01
CA LYS A 181 -12.54 -2.07 8.82
C LYS A 181 -13.98 -1.60 8.88
N GLU A 182 -14.32 -0.82 9.89
CA GLU A 182 -15.69 -0.34 10.12
C GLU A 182 -16.16 0.61 9.02
N LEU A 183 -15.31 1.55 8.62
CA LEU A 183 -15.66 2.53 7.60
C LEU A 183 -15.70 1.93 6.18
N ILE A 184 -14.90 0.89 5.89
CA ILE A 184 -14.69 0.44 4.52
C ILE A 184 -14.96 -1.06 4.36
N THR A 185 -14.10 -1.92 4.97
CA THR A 185 -13.91 -3.29 4.52
C THR A 185 -14.85 -4.31 5.16
N ASN A 186 -15.66 -3.92 6.14
CA ASN A 186 -16.68 -4.80 6.71
C ASN A 186 -17.86 -4.99 5.74
N SER A 187 -18.38 -3.90 5.12
CA SER A 187 -19.57 -3.97 4.27
C SER A 187 -19.65 -2.90 3.18
N VAL A 188 -19.22 -1.68 3.43
CA VAL A 188 -19.49 -0.51 2.56
C VAL A 188 -18.88 -0.66 1.17
N TRP A 189 -17.67 -1.21 1.08
CA TRP A 189 -16.99 -1.50 -0.19
C TRP A 189 -17.80 -2.46 -1.09
N ALA A 190 -18.42 -3.50 -0.49
CA ALA A 190 -19.22 -4.48 -1.21
C ALA A 190 -20.58 -3.91 -1.62
N GLN A 191 -21.20 -3.09 -0.75
CA GLN A 191 -22.42 -2.36 -1.08
C GLN A 191 -22.22 -1.49 -2.30
N GLN A 192 -21.15 -0.70 -2.35
CA GLN A 192 -20.86 0.17 -3.50
C GLN A 192 -20.76 -0.64 -4.81
N ARG A 193 -20.09 -1.80 -4.77
CA ARG A 193 -19.96 -2.66 -5.95
C ARG A 193 -21.30 -3.22 -6.38
N ALA A 194 -22.11 -3.69 -5.44
CA ALA A 194 -23.46 -4.19 -5.73
C ALA A 194 -24.35 -3.11 -6.37
N GLU A 195 -24.30 -1.87 -5.87
CA GLU A 195 -25.02 -0.73 -6.46
C GLU A 195 -24.60 -0.43 -7.92
N TYR A 196 -23.37 -0.83 -8.32
CA TYR A 196 -22.86 -0.63 -9.68
C TYR A 196 -23.04 -1.85 -10.59
N GLY A 197 -23.71 -2.92 -10.12
CA GLY A 197 -24.07 -4.11 -10.89
C GLY A 197 -23.09 -5.28 -10.75
N TYR A 198 -22.17 -5.21 -9.80
CA TYR A 198 -21.32 -6.34 -9.43
C TYR A 198 -22.01 -7.25 -8.40
N LYS A 199 -21.46 -8.44 -8.20
CA LYS A 199 -21.95 -9.42 -7.23
C LYS A 199 -21.87 -8.87 -5.81
N ASP A 200 -22.98 -8.95 -5.07
CA ASP A 200 -22.98 -8.68 -3.64
C ASP A 200 -22.31 -9.83 -2.88
N VAL A 201 -21.25 -9.53 -2.20
CA VAL A 201 -20.48 -10.51 -1.42
C VAL A 201 -20.67 -10.35 0.09
N ARG A 202 -21.57 -9.43 0.52
CA ARG A 202 -21.89 -9.29 1.95
C ARG A 202 -22.53 -10.56 2.50
N PRO A 203 -22.28 -10.94 3.75
CA PRO A 203 -21.54 -10.25 4.80
C PRO A 203 -20.02 -10.58 4.84
N ASN A 204 -19.43 -11.12 3.78
CA ASN A 204 -18.00 -11.48 3.80
C ASN A 204 -17.14 -10.22 3.88
N HIS A 205 -16.31 -10.15 4.91
CA HIS A 205 -15.36 -9.05 5.08
C HIS A 205 -14.21 -9.15 4.07
N LEU A 206 -13.80 -8.01 3.54
CA LEU A 206 -12.65 -7.95 2.62
C LEU A 206 -11.34 -8.12 3.38
N LEU A 207 -11.17 -7.36 4.47
CA LEU A 207 -9.93 -7.33 5.24
C LEU A 207 -9.97 -8.33 6.39
N ILE A 208 -8.95 -9.18 6.43
CA ILE A 208 -8.67 -10.14 7.50
C ILE A 208 -7.44 -9.66 8.28
N ASN A 209 -7.57 -9.54 9.59
CA ASN A 209 -6.42 -9.27 10.47
C ASN A 209 -5.68 -10.59 10.72
N LEU A 210 -4.42 -10.68 10.27
CA LEU A 210 -3.52 -11.80 10.48
C LEU A 210 -2.33 -11.34 11.35
N ALA A 211 -2.34 -11.70 12.61
CA ALA A 211 -1.31 -11.32 13.59
C ALA A 211 -1.02 -9.80 13.62
N GLY A 212 -2.06 -8.98 13.67
CA GLY A 212 -1.93 -7.51 13.68
C GLY A 212 -1.65 -6.88 12.30
N SER A 213 -1.49 -7.68 11.26
CA SER A 213 -1.29 -7.19 9.88
C SER A 213 -2.58 -7.28 9.07
N PRO A 214 -2.91 -6.23 8.27
CA PRO A 214 -4.10 -6.21 7.45
C PRO A 214 -3.87 -6.95 6.12
N TYR A 215 -4.68 -7.95 5.85
CA TYR A 215 -4.66 -8.72 4.59
C TYR A 215 -6.03 -8.73 3.93
N ILE A 216 -6.06 -8.72 2.62
CA ILE A 216 -7.24 -8.90 1.80
C ILE A 216 -7.44 -10.39 1.49
N ASP A 217 -8.65 -10.89 1.70
CA ASP A 217 -9.06 -12.22 1.21
C ASP A 217 -9.30 -12.14 -0.30
N LEU A 218 -8.41 -12.75 -1.09
CA LEU A 218 -8.43 -12.64 -2.56
C LEU A 218 -9.62 -13.36 -3.19
N ARG A 219 -10.19 -14.37 -2.55
CA ARG A 219 -11.43 -14.99 -3.02
C ARG A 219 -12.61 -14.02 -2.88
N THR A 220 -12.71 -13.35 -1.74
CA THR A 220 -13.76 -12.33 -1.49
C THR A 220 -13.60 -11.17 -2.46
N ASP A 221 -12.38 -10.67 -2.64
CA ASP A 221 -12.04 -9.59 -3.57
C ASP A 221 -12.45 -9.94 -5.01
N LEU A 222 -11.97 -11.06 -5.55
CA LEU A 222 -12.26 -11.50 -6.91
C LEU A 222 -13.75 -11.73 -7.17
N ASN A 223 -14.49 -12.34 -6.22
CA ASN A 223 -15.95 -12.52 -6.33
C ASN A 223 -16.68 -11.19 -6.46
N SER A 224 -16.22 -10.15 -5.77
CA SER A 224 -16.85 -8.83 -5.76
C SER A 224 -16.72 -8.07 -7.08
N PHE A 225 -15.85 -8.50 -7.98
CA PHE A 225 -15.70 -7.93 -9.32
C PHE A 225 -16.49 -8.66 -10.41
N LEU A 226 -17.10 -9.80 -10.07
CA LEU A 226 -17.96 -10.49 -11.03
C LEU A 226 -19.25 -9.71 -11.25
N PRO A 227 -19.78 -9.64 -12.46
CA PRO A 227 -21.15 -9.15 -12.68
C PRO A 227 -22.17 -9.96 -11.86
N ALA A 228 -23.18 -9.28 -11.33
CA ALA A 228 -24.22 -9.95 -10.51
C ALA A 228 -24.97 -11.04 -11.30
N ASN A 229 -25.26 -10.79 -12.58
CA ASN A 229 -26.14 -11.60 -13.42
C ASN A 229 -25.36 -12.50 -14.39
N ILE A 230 -24.34 -13.24 -13.92
CA ILE A 230 -23.70 -14.29 -14.72
C ILE A 230 -23.88 -15.67 -14.09
N ASN A 231 -23.93 -16.70 -14.94
CA ASN A 231 -24.12 -18.08 -14.50
C ASN A 231 -23.06 -18.49 -13.45
N GLN A 232 -23.48 -19.23 -12.43
CA GLN A 232 -22.62 -19.69 -11.35
C GLN A 232 -21.45 -20.56 -11.83
N THR A 233 -21.64 -21.34 -12.89
CA THR A 233 -20.59 -22.15 -13.50
C THR A 233 -19.49 -21.27 -14.08
N ILE A 234 -19.86 -20.17 -14.77
CA ILE A 234 -18.90 -19.19 -15.30
C ILE A 234 -18.15 -18.53 -14.14
N GLN A 235 -18.87 -18.13 -13.08
CA GLN A 235 -18.24 -17.55 -11.88
C GLN A 235 -17.18 -18.48 -11.30
N ARG A 236 -17.48 -19.77 -11.10
CA ARG A 236 -16.53 -20.77 -10.56
C ARG A 236 -15.29 -20.93 -11.45
N LYS A 237 -15.48 -21.06 -12.77
CA LYS A 237 -14.37 -21.17 -13.73
C LYS A 237 -13.44 -19.95 -13.64
N LEU A 238 -14.00 -18.75 -13.66
CA LEU A 238 -13.25 -17.49 -13.59
C LEU A 238 -12.48 -17.35 -12.28
N ILE A 239 -13.12 -17.53 -11.13
CA ILE A 239 -12.46 -17.36 -9.83
C ILE A 239 -11.31 -18.36 -9.65
N ASN A 240 -11.54 -19.65 -9.99
CA ASN A 240 -10.49 -20.65 -9.90
C ASN A 240 -9.32 -20.35 -10.84
N PHE A 241 -9.60 -19.84 -12.04
CA PHE A 241 -8.58 -19.42 -12.98
C PHE A 241 -7.75 -18.24 -12.45
N PHE A 242 -8.40 -17.18 -11.94
CA PHE A 242 -7.70 -16.01 -11.41
C PHE A 242 -6.87 -16.34 -10.17
N LEU A 243 -7.39 -17.15 -9.26
CA LEU A 243 -6.63 -17.63 -8.10
C LEU A 243 -5.41 -18.45 -8.54
N LYS A 244 -5.57 -19.35 -9.53
CA LYS A 244 -4.45 -20.13 -10.08
C LYS A 244 -3.40 -19.24 -10.75
N ASN A 245 -3.84 -18.20 -11.45
CA ASN A 245 -2.93 -17.22 -12.07
C ASN A 245 -2.14 -16.43 -11.00
N LEU A 246 -2.80 -15.96 -9.96
CA LEU A 246 -2.14 -15.25 -8.85
C LEU A 246 -1.15 -16.13 -8.10
N LYS A 247 -1.47 -17.42 -7.89
CA LYS A 247 -0.53 -18.37 -7.29
C LYS A 247 0.76 -18.49 -8.10
N ARG A 248 0.65 -18.50 -9.45
CA ARG A 248 1.80 -18.59 -10.36
C ARG A 248 2.58 -17.26 -10.47
N ASN A 249 1.87 -16.15 -10.38
CA ASN A 249 2.39 -14.80 -10.59
C ASN A 249 2.11 -13.91 -9.36
N LYS A 250 2.75 -14.25 -8.22
CA LYS A 250 2.52 -13.55 -6.94
C LYS A 250 2.81 -12.05 -7.00
N SER A 251 3.68 -11.61 -7.90
CA SER A 251 3.99 -10.20 -8.13
C SER A 251 2.83 -9.37 -8.70
N LEU A 252 1.71 -10.01 -9.09
CA LEU A 252 0.49 -9.33 -9.53
C LEU A 252 -0.50 -9.05 -8.39
N HIS A 253 -0.14 -9.36 -7.14
CA HIS A 253 -1.04 -9.24 -5.99
C HIS A 253 -1.49 -7.79 -5.68
N ASP A 254 -0.73 -6.79 -6.12
CA ASP A 254 -1.03 -5.36 -6.02
C ASP A 254 -1.74 -4.79 -7.28
N LYS A 255 -2.00 -5.63 -8.30
CA LYS A 255 -2.52 -5.23 -9.62
C LYS A 255 -3.76 -6.00 -10.05
N ILE A 256 -4.46 -6.63 -9.10
CA ILE A 256 -5.56 -7.57 -9.38
C ILE A 256 -6.64 -6.92 -10.23
N GLU A 257 -7.13 -5.77 -9.84
CA GLU A 257 -8.19 -5.04 -10.55
C GLU A 257 -7.78 -4.61 -11.96
N PHE A 258 -6.49 -4.29 -12.17
CA PHE A 258 -6.03 -3.69 -13.42
C PHE A 258 -5.47 -4.73 -14.40
N GLU A 259 -4.83 -5.80 -13.91
CA GLU A 259 -4.09 -6.74 -14.75
C GLU A 259 -4.59 -8.19 -14.67
N VAL A 260 -5.31 -8.57 -13.62
CA VAL A 260 -5.72 -9.96 -13.41
C VAL A 260 -7.16 -10.19 -13.83
N ILE A 261 -8.11 -9.43 -13.29
CA ILE A 261 -9.55 -9.60 -13.54
C ILE A 261 -10.10 -8.49 -14.43
N PRO A 262 -10.95 -8.79 -15.42
CA PRO A 262 -11.72 -7.75 -16.11
C PRO A 262 -12.83 -7.24 -15.18
N THR A 263 -12.74 -5.99 -14.76
CA THR A 263 -13.77 -5.32 -13.95
C THR A 263 -14.81 -4.60 -14.80
N ILE A 264 -14.49 -4.39 -16.07
CA ILE A 264 -15.32 -3.78 -17.13
C ILE A 264 -15.01 -4.43 -18.45
N PHE A 265 -15.77 -4.09 -19.49
CA PHE A 265 -15.39 -4.41 -20.86
C PHE A 265 -14.47 -3.31 -21.42
N ASP A 266 -13.24 -3.69 -21.72
CA ASP A 266 -12.23 -2.86 -22.36
C ASP A 266 -11.56 -3.60 -23.54
N ALA A 267 -10.61 -2.96 -24.22
CA ALA A 267 -9.90 -3.55 -25.35
C ALA A 267 -8.96 -4.70 -24.96
N ASP A 268 -8.63 -4.84 -23.66
CA ASP A 268 -7.75 -5.91 -23.14
C ASP A 268 -8.53 -7.11 -22.57
N PHE A 269 -9.85 -7.15 -22.67
CA PHE A 269 -10.71 -8.19 -22.12
C PHE A 269 -10.23 -9.61 -22.47
N GLU A 270 -9.99 -9.89 -23.74
CA GLU A 270 -9.57 -11.23 -24.21
C GLU A 270 -8.24 -11.68 -23.60
N LYS A 271 -7.31 -10.75 -23.40
CA LYS A 271 -6.02 -11.02 -22.77
C LYS A 271 -6.14 -11.49 -21.33
N LYS A 272 -7.10 -10.92 -20.57
CA LYS A 272 -7.30 -11.23 -19.15
C LYS A 272 -7.96 -12.59 -18.92
N ILE A 273 -8.92 -12.98 -19.75
CA ILE A 273 -9.66 -14.26 -19.59
C ILE A 273 -9.01 -15.45 -20.30
N LYS A 274 -8.16 -15.21 -21.30
CA LYS A 274 -7.50 -16.25 -22.11
C LYS A 274 -8.51 -17.29 -22.62
N ASN A 275 -8.19 -18.57 -22.56
CA ASN A 275 -9.02 -19.69 -22.99
C ASN A 275 -9.76 -20.37 -21.82
N THR A 276 -10.20 -19.59 -20.85
CA THR A 276 -10.85 -20.11 -19.62
C THR A 276 -12.31 -20.49 -19.83
N LEU A 277 -12.98 -19.81 -20.75
CA LEU A 277 -14.40 -19.93 -21.04
C LEU A 277 -14.65 -20.47 -22.44
N SER A 278 -15.75 -21.20 -22.63
CA SER A 278 -16.28 -21.53 -23.96
C SER A 278 -16.73 -20.26 -24.70
N ILE A 279 -17.01 -20.37 -25.98
CA ILE A 279 -17.45 -19.25 -26.81
C ILE A 279 -18.72 -18.62 -26.24
N ASN A 280 -19.73 -19.43 -25.91
CA ASN A 280 -21.01 -18.95 -25.36
C ASN A 280 -20.84 -18.30 -23.98
N GLU A 281 -20.07 -18.92 -23.08
CA GLU A 281 -19.76 -18.36 -21.76
C GLU A 281 -19.02 -17.02 -21.87
N LYS A 282 -18.10 -16.90 -22.83
CA LYS A 282 -17.38 -15.67 -23.11
C LYS A 282 -18.30 -14.56 -23.62
N ILE A 283 -19.26 -14.89 -24.48
CA ILE A 283 -20.29 -13.95 -24.99
C ILE A 283 -21.14 -13.44 -23.82
N GLU A 284 -21.61 -14.34 -22.94
CA GLU A 284 -22.41 -13.97 -21.76
C GLU A 284 -21.61 -13.04 -20.84
N TYR A 285 -20.41 -13.41 -20.45
CA TYR A 285 -19.56 -12.60 -19.57
C TYR A 285 -19.27 -11.22 -20.17
N LYS A 286 -18.93 -11.16 -21.46
CA LYS A 286 -18.72 -9.93 -22.21
C LYS A 286 -19.97 -9.04 -22.21
N LYS A 287 -21.16 -9.63 -22.42
CA LYS A 287 -22.45 -8.91 -22.41
C LYS A 287 -22.68 -8.23 -21.04
N GLN A 288 -22.49 -8.96 -19.96
CA GLN A 288 -22.71 -8.43 -18.60
C GLN A 288 -21.71 -7.32 -18.24
N LEU A 289 -20.42 -7.48 -18.58
CA LEU A 289 -19.44 -6.41 -18.40
C LEU A 289 -19.76 -5.16 -19.22
N LYS A 290 -20.27 -5.31 -20.45
CA LYS A 290 -20.73 -4.17 -21.26
C LYS A 290 -21.90 -3.44 -20.63
N ILE A 291 -22.84 -4.16 -20.01
CA ILE A 291 -23.97 -3.56 -19.29
C ILE A 291 -23.45 -2.71 -18.15
N ILE A 292 -22.57 -3.24 -17.30
CA ILE A 292 -21.95 -2.49 -16.19
C ILE A 292 -21.22 -1.25 -16.72
N THR A 293 -20.40 -1.43 -17.76
CA THR A 293 -19.62 -0.32 -18.33
C THR A 293 -20.52 0.78 -18.87
N ASN A 294 -21.58 0.41 -19.61
CA ASN A 294 -22.54 1.38 -20.12
C ASN A 294 -23.32 2.09 -19.00
N ASN A 295 -23.77 1.36 -17.98
CA ASN A 295 -24.50 1.98 -16.85
C ASN A 295 -23.66 3.04 -16.14
N ILE A 296 -22.34 2.85 -16.04
CA ILE A 296 -21.42 3.79 -15.39
C ILE A 296 -21.13 4.99 -16.31
N LEU A 297 -20.95 4.76 -17.61
CA LEU A 297 -20.60 5.81 -18.58
C LEU A 297 -21.79 6.61 -19.10
N ASP A 298 -23.02 6.11 -18.95
CA ASP A 298 -24.22 6.77 -19.46
C ASP A 298 -24.51 8.06 -18.68
N LYS A 299 -24.52 9.18 -19.41
CA LYS A 299 -24.83 10.49 -18.84
C LYS A 299 -26.22 10.57 -18.19
N LYS A 300 -27.19 9.79 -18.66
CA LYS A 300 -28.58 9.78 -18.13
C LYS A 300 -28.61 9.28 -16.68
N ASN A 301 -27.69 8.39 -16.30
CA ASN A 301 -27.60 7.85 -14.94
C ASN A 301 -27.04 8.86 -13.94
N ASP A 302 -26.33 9.87 -14.40
CA ASP A 302 -25.77 11.00 -13.63
C ASP A 302 -25.05 10.56 -12.32
N ILE A 303 -24.34 9.45 -12.42
CA ILE A 303 -23.68 8.81 -11.26
C ILE A 303 -22.75 9.80 -10.55
N LEU A 304 -21.95 10.57 -11.30
CA LEU A 304 -20.98 11.48 -10.70
C LEU A 304 -21.65 12.55 -9.81
N ASN A 305 -22.77 13.14 -10.25
CA ASN A 305 -23.46 14.15 -9.46
C ASN A 305 -24.23 13.52 -8.27
N LYS A 306 -24.79 12.32 -8.44
CA LYS A 306 -25.41 11.56 -7.33
C LYS A 306 -24.42 11.34 -6.19
N GLU A 307 -23.19 10.93 -6.49
CA GLU A 307 -22.16 10.72 -5.49
C GLU A 307 -21.69 12.04 -4.85
N VAL A 308 -21.55 13.11 -5.64
CA VAL A 308 -21.21 14.46 -5.11
C VAL A 308 -22.29 14.96 -4.13
N ASN A 309 -23.58 14.71 -4.42
CA ASN A 309 -24.66 15.12 -3.52
C ASN A 309 -24.59 14.42 -2.16
N LYS A 310 -24.16 13.14 -2.12
CA LYS A 310 -23.89 12.43 -0.85
C LYS A 310 -22.75 13.11 -0.08
N LEU A 311 -21.65 13.48 -0.76
CA LEU A 311 -20.52 14.19 -0.12
C LEU A 311 -20.94 15.55 0.47
N ASN A 312 -21.77 16.30 -0.24
CA ASN A 312 -22.30 17.57 0.24
C ASN A 312 -23.19 17.38 1.48
N LYS A 313 -23.93 16.26 1.58
CA LYS A 313 -24.67 15.89 2.78
C LYS A 313 -23.74 15.61 3.94
N LEU A 314 -22.62 14.89 3.72
CA LEU A 314 -21.63 14.63 4.76
C LEU A 314 -21.05 15.94 5.33
N GLU A 315 -20.65 16.88 4.48
CA GLU A 315 -20.13 18.17 4.97
C GLU A 315 -21.14 18.93 5.83
N LYS A 316 -22.42 18.96 5.44
CA LYS A 316 -23.48 19.55 6.24
C LYS A 316 -23.65 18.83 7.59
N LYS A 317 -23.63 17.50 7.58
CA LYS A 317 -23.76 16.68 8.80
C LYS A 317 -22.60 16.87 9.78
N ILE A 318 -21.38 16.93 9.29
CA ILE A 318 -20.21 17.27 10.12
C ILE A 318 -20.41 18.61 10.83
N LEU A 319 -20.89 19.64 10.11
CA LEU A 319 -21.15 20.96 10.72
C LEU A 319 -22.29 20.93 11.73
N GLN A 320 -23.34 20.13 11.50
CA GLN A 320 -24.47 19.94 12.42
C GLN A 320 -23.98 19.27 13.72
N LEU A 321 -23.22 18.17 13.60
CA LEU A 321 -22.69 17.42 14.75
C LEU A 321 -21.73 18.27 15.60
N LYS A 322 -20.92 19.13 14.98
CA LYS A 322 -20.06 20.09 15.71
C LYS A 322 -20.82 21.09 16.56
N LYS A 323 -22.08 21.38 16.22
CA LYS A 323 -22.95 22.31 16.95
C LYS A 323 -23.94 21.62 17.88
N SER A 324 -23.94 20.29 17.92
CA SER A 324 -24.87 19.52 18.73
C SER A 324 -24.42 19.45 20.19
N ASN A 325 -25.38 19.20 21.08
CA ASN A 325 -25.13 18.95 22.51
C ASN A 325 -24.90 17.46 22.80
N LEU A 326 -24.52 16.66 21.81
CA LEU A 326 -24.21 15.24 21.98
C LEU A 326 -22.87 15.07 22.70
N SER A 327 -22.74 13.98 23.46
CA SER A 327 -21.43 13.60 24.04
C SER A 327 -20.44 13.20 22.94
N GLU A 328 -19.13 13.22 23.26
CA GLU A 328 -18.08 12.86 22.32
C GLU A 328 -18.30 11.44 21.72
N ILE A 329 -18.72 10.49 22.54
CA ILE A 329 -18.94 9.11 22.09
C ILE A 329 -20.15 9.00 21.15
N GLN A 330 -21.20 9.78 21.40
CA GLN A 330 -22.36 9.89 20.51
C GLN A 330 -21.97 10.56 19.18
N ASN A 331 -21.20 11.64 19.25
CA ASN A 331 -20.68 12.31 18.05
C ASN A 331 -19.82 11.35 17.21
N ILE A 332 -18.93 10.56 17.84
CA ILE A 332 -18.11 9.55 17.14
C ILE A 332 -19.01 8.55 16.44
N TYR A 333 -20.02 8.02 17.11
CA TYR A 333 -20.96 7.06 16.53
C TYR A 333 -21.65 7.62 15.28
N PHE A 334 -22.25 8.81 15.38
CA PHE A 334 -22.95 9.42 14.25
C PHE A 334 -21.99 9.81 13.12
N LEU A 335 -20.77 10.28 13.43
CA LEU A 335 -19.74 10.54 12.40
C LEU A 335 -19.34 9.28 11.66
N ILE A 336 -19.24 8.13 12.33
CA ILE A 336 -18.94 6.85 11.71
C ILE A 336 -20.08 6.46 10.75
N GLU A 337 -21.33 6.51 11.20
CA GLU A 337 -22.48 6.13 10.36
C GLU A 337 -22.66 7.07 9.16
N GLU A 338 -22.52 8.38 9.36
CA GLU A 338 -22.56 9.34 8.24
C GLU A 338 -21.37 9.18 7.29
N CYS A 339 -20.18 8.88 7.82
CA CYS A 339 -18.99 8.60 7.01
C CYS A 339 -19.20 7.37 6.13
N LYS A 340 -19.80 6.30 6.64
CA LYS A 340 -20.11 5.09 5.85
C LYS A 340 -21.05 5.42 4.68
N LYS A 341 -22.17 6.09 4.95
CA LYS A 341 -23.23 6.39 3.96
C LYS A 341 -22.83 7.48 2.97
N ASN A 342 -22.32 8.58 3.47
CA ASN A 342 -22.12 9.82 2.73
C ASN A 342 -20.64 10.16 2.47
N GLY A 343 -19.71 9.36 2.99
CA GLY A 343 -18.27 9.49 2.80
C GLY A 343 -17.67 8.33 2.02
N THR A 344 -17.62 7.14 2.62
CA THR A 344 -16.99 5.95 2.03
C THR A 344 -17.71 5.50 0.77
N LEU A 345 -19.04 5.38 0.82
CA LEU A 345 -19.82 4.89 -0.31
C LEU A 345 -19.60 5.75 -1.58
N PRO A 346 -19.77 7.10 -1.54
CA PRO A 346 -19.51 7.94 -2.70
C PRO A 346 -18.02 8.00 -3.08
N PHE A 347 -17.08 7.94 -2.12
CA PHE A 347 -15.66 7.86 -2.43
C PHE A 347 -15.34 6.60 -3.22
N ALA A 348 -15.84 5.44 -2.80
CA ALA A 348 -15.67 4.17 -3.51
C ALA A 348 -16.28 4.22 -4.92
N GLY A 349 -17.47 4.83 -5.08
CA GLY A 349 -18.13 5.00 -6.37
C GLY A 349 -17.35 5.88 -7.34
N LEU A 350 -16.90 7.05 -6.87
CA LEU A 350 -16.09 7.97 -7.68
C LEU A 350 -14.71 7.40 -8.02
N ALA A 351 -14.10 6.64 -7.09
CA ALA A 351 -12.86 5.91 -7.35
C ALA A 351 -13.07 4.84 -8.43
N ARG A 352 -14.19 4.10 -8.39
CA ARG A 352 -14.56 3.12 -9.42
C ARG A 352 -14.70 3.78 -10.80
N CYS A 353 -15.40 4.91 -10.90
CA CYS A 353 -15.52 5.67 -12.15
C CYS A 353 -14.16 6.10 -12.71
N ALA A 354 -13.26 6.58 -11.85
CA ALA A 354 -11.91 6.99 -12.25
C ALA A 354 -11.05 5.79 -12.69
N PHE A 355 -11.12 4.65 -11.98
CA PHE A 355 -10.37 3.44 -12.33
C PHE A 355 -10.83 2.83 -13.65
N ILE A 356 -12.14 2.80 -13.89
CA ILE A 356 -12.73 2.36 -15.15
C ILE A 356 -12.23 3.23 -16.30
N SER A 357 -12.26 4.54 -16.13
CA SER A 357 -11.74 5.48 -17.13
C SER A 357 -10.27 5.23 -17.44
N ASN A 358 -9.46 5.03 -16.41
CA ASN A 358 -8.03 4.71 -16.56
C ASN A 358 -7.78 3.38 -17.26
N SER A 359 -8.56 2.34 -16.94
CA SER A 359 -8.46 1.03 -17.59
C SER A 359 -8.77 1.11 -19.08
N ILE A 360 -9.82 1.87 -19.46
CA ILE A 360 -10.17 2.07 -20.88
C ILE A 360 -9.05 2.84 -21.60
N ILE A 361 -8.53 3.94 -21.02
CA ILE A 361 -7.41 4.71 -21.60
C ILE A 361 -6.17 3.81 -21.76
N LYS A 362 -5.82 3.03 -20.73
CA LYS A 362 -4.69 2.09 -20.78
C LYS A 362 -4.87 1.06 -21.89
N SER A 363 -6.09 0.53 -22.05
CA SER A 363 -6.40 -0.45 -23.08
C SER A 363 -6.27 0.13 -24.50
N PHE A 364 -6.58 1.42 -24.68
CA PHE A 364 -6.35 2.12 -25.95
C PHE A 364 -4.86 2.29 -26.26
N VAL A 365 -4.04 2.55 -25.24
CA VAL A 365 -2.57 2.59 -25.41
C VAL A 365 -2.05 1.20 -25.79
N ASN A 366 -2.48 0.14 -25.10
CA ASN A 366 -2.08 -1.23 -25.42
C ASN A 366 -2.47 -1.70 -26.83
N LYS A 367 -3.49 -1.07 -27.43
CA LYS A 367 -3.97 -1.33 -28.80
C LYS A 367 -3.46 -0.32 -29.81
N ASN A 368 -2.51 0.56 -29.45
CA ASN A 368 -1.95 1.59 -30.30
C ASN A 368 -3.00 2.58 -30.88
N ILE A 369 -4.16 2.72 -30.22
CA ILE A 369 -5.16 3.75 -30.55
C ILE A 369 -4.71 5.09 -30.00
N LEU A 370 -4.12 5.08 -28.78
CA LEU A 370 -3.42 6.19 -28.15
C LEU A 370 -1.95 5.82 -27.95
N ASP A 371 -1.10 6.82 -27.76
CA ASP A 371 0.27 6.60 -27.30
C ASP A 371 0.45 7.01 -25.82
N GLU A 372 1.57 6.66 -25.21
CA GLU A 372 1.87 7.03 -23.82
C GLU A 372 1.93 8.55 -23.62
N LYS A 373 2.32 9.31 -24.66
CA LYS A 373 2.36 10.77 -24.64
C LYS A 373 0.96 11.37 -24.57
N ASP A 374 -0.01 10.83 -25.29
CA ASP A 374 -1.42 11.24 -25.19
C ASP A 374 -1.95 11.06 -23.79
N LYS A 375 -1.68 9.89 -23.21
CA LYS A 375 -2.09 9.55 -21.83
C LYS A 375 -1.46 10.54 -20.83
N LEU A 376 -0.16 10.80 -20.91
CA LEU A 376 0.51 11.75 -20.03
C LEU A 376 -0.04 13.17 -20.21
N ASN A 377 -0.20 13.64 -21.45
CA ASN A 377 -0.77 14.97 -21.75
C ASN A 377 -2.20 15.11 -21.19
N PHE A 378 -3.00 14.04 -21.24
CA PHE A 378 -4.34 14.04 -20.67
C PHE A 378 -4.30 14.29 -19.16
N TYR A 379 -3.48 13.56 -18.40
CA TYR A 379 -3.39 13.72 -16.95
C TYR A 379 -2.73 15.05 -16.55
N GLU A 380 -1.72 15.53 -17.27
CA GLU A 380 -1.10 16.85 -17.05
C GLU A 380 -2.08 18.03 -17.29
N SER A 381 -3.18 17.81 -18.02
CA SER A 381 -4.21 18.83 -18.27
C SER A 381 -5.14 19.10 -17.09
N PHE A 382 -5.04 18.32 -16.00
CA PHE A 382 -5.95 18.43 -14.86
C PHE A 382 -5.59 19.60 -13.94
N PHE A 383 -6.59 20.11 -13.23
CA PHE A 383 -6.36 20.97 -12.07
C PHE A 383 -5.90 20.09 -10.91
N ASN A 384 -4.76 20.37 -10.32
CA ASN A 384 -4.27 19.62 -9.17
C ASN A 384 -4.31 20.44 -7.89
N ILE A 385 -4.44 19.76 -6.77
CA ILE A 385 -4.44 20.33 -5.42
C ILE A 385 -3.11 21.03 -5.12
N SER A 386 -2.00 20.58 -5.72
CA SER A 386 -0.70 21.22 -5.52
C SER A 386 -0.71 22.69 -5.95
N ASN A 387 -1.45 23.03 -7.03
CA ASN A 387 -1.61 24.43 -7.42
C ASN A 387 -2.41 25.24 -6.37
N PHE A 388 -3.41 24.62 -5.73
CA PHE A 388 -4.15 25.26 -4.64
C PHE A 388 -3.24 25.43 -3.41
N ILE A 389 -2.48 24.41 -3.03
CA ILE A 389 -1.50 24.47 -1.95
C ILE A 389 -0.52 25.60 -2.19
N ASN A 390 0.14 25.60 -3.35
CA ASN A 390 1.15 26.57 -3.73
C ASN A 390 0.62 28.01 -3.72
N LYS A 391 -0.56 28.24 -4.32
CA LYS A 391 -1.19 29.57 -4.37
C LYS A 391 -1.49 30.10 -2.94
N ASN A 392 -1.99 29.24 -2.07
CA ASN A 392 -2.30 29.66 -0.68
C ASN A 392 -1.04 29.83 0.18
N LEU A 393 -0.04 28.96 0.02
CA LEU A 393 1.24 29.13 0.72
C LEU A 393 1.94 30.44 0.32
N LEU A 394 1.89 30.84 -0.96
CA LEU A 394 2.39 32.14 -1.39
C LEU A 394 1.66 33.31 -0.71
N LYS A 395 0.33 33.25 -0.64
CA LYS A 395 -0.46 34.27 0.06
C LYS A 395 -0.08 34.33 1.56
N ILE A 396 0.04 33.17 2.21
CA ILE A 396 0.43 33.08 3.62
C ILE A 396 1.84 33.64 3.86
N LYS A 397 2.78 33.37 2.95
CA LYS A 397 4.15 33.94 3.02
C LYS A 397 4.18 35.46 2.91
N LYS A 398 3.19 36.06 2.22
CA LYS A 398 2.99 37.50 2.10
C LYS A 398 2.15 38.10 3.24
N GLY A 399 1.95 37.39 4.36
CA GLY A 399 1.17 37.87 5.51
C GLY A 399 -0.34 37.54 5.43
N GLY A 400 -0.80 36.82 4.42
CA GLY A 400 -2.22 36.48 4.29
C GLY A 400 -2.70 35.44 5.29
N SER A 401 -4.01 35.42 5.57
CA SER A 401 -4.65 34.50 6.50
C SER A 401 -4.52 33.04 6.10
N LYS A 402 -4.25 32.16 7.08
CA LYS A 402 -4.24 30.69 6.92
C LYS A 402 -5.64 30.07 6.87
N LYS A 403 -6.71 30.84 7.17
CA LYS A 403 -8.10 30.32 7.32
C LYS A 403 -8.58 29.51 6.13
N ILE A 404 -8.39 30.04 4.91
CA ILE A 404 -8.83 29.36 3.65
C ILE A 404 -8.06 28.05 3.45
N PHE A 405 -6.76 28.04 3.74
CA PHE A 405 -5.93 26.84 3.64
C PHE A 405 -6.38 25.77 4.65
N PHE A 406 -6.56 26.15 5.93
CA PHE A 406 -6.96 25.22 6.99
C PHE A 406 -8.37 24.67 6.79
N ASN A 407 -9.33 25.47 6.35
CA ASN A 407 -10.68 25.02 6.06
C ASN A 407 -10.72 23.91 5.00
N LYS A 408 -9.79 23.96 4.03
CA LYS A 408 -9.78 23.00 2.92
C LYS A 408 -8.83 21.83 3.13
N LEU A 409 -7.68 22.04 3.74
CA LEU A 409 -6.59 21.05 3.83
C LEU A 409 -6.05 20.86 5.26
N GLY A 410 -6.47 21.66 6.24
CA GLY A 410 -5.95 21.63 7.59
C GLY A 410 -6.10 20.27 8.29
N HIS A 411 -7.11 19.50 7.91
CA HIS A 411 -7.39 18.16 8.45
C HIS A 411 -6.45 17.06 7.95
N LEU A 412 -5.75 17.27 6.83
CA LEU A 412 -4.84 16.26 6.28
C LEU A 412 -3.69 15.99 7.25
N ARG A 413 -3.30 14.71 7.33
CA ARG A 413 -2.18 14.23 8.13
C ARG A 413 -1.48 13.08 7.43
N PRO A 414 -0.14 12.97 7.48
CA PRO A 414 0.55 11.73 7.14
C PRO A 414 0.04 10.59 8.02
N LEU A 415 -0.09 9.39 7.48
CA LEU A 415 -0.74 8.26 8.15
C LEU A 415 -2.18 8.61 8.56
N THR A 416 -3.05 8.74 7.58
CA THR A 416 -4.46 9.18 7.72
C THR A 416 -5.21 8.50 8.87
N TYR A 417 -4.93 7.24 9.18
CA TYR A 417 -5.58 6.45 10.23
C TYR A 417 -4.84 6.41 11.58
N SER A 418 -3.81 7.24 11.76
CA SER A 418 -3.14 7.38 13.06
C SER A 418 -3.60 8.65 13.77
N ILE A 419 -4.20 8.50 14.94
CA ILE A 419 -4.60 9.63 15.80
C ILE A 419 -3.37 10.36 16.35
N GLU A 420 -2.23 9.69 16.50
CA GLU A 420 -0.98 10.28 16.99
C GLU A 420 -0.36 11.24 15.97
N SER A 421 -0.55 10.98 14.67
CA SER A 421 -0.07 11.86 13.62
C SER A 421 -0.77 13.21 13.64
N LYS A 422 0.00 14.28 13.73
CA LYS A 422 -0.52 15.66 13.74
C LYS A 422 -0.99 16.06 12.35
N ASN A 423 -2.14 16.74 12.26
CA ASN A 423 -2.64 17.26 11.01
C ASN A 423 -1.93 18.55 10.57
N TYR A 424 -2.22 19.04 9.36
CA TYR A 424 -1.57 20.26 8.83
C TYR A 424 -1.87 21.51 9.62
N GLN A 425 -3.02 21.59 10.28
CA GLN A 425 -3.35 22.73 11.16
C GLN A 425 -2.54 22.67 12.46
N GLU A 426 -2.40 21.47 13.06
CA GLU A 426 -1.67 21.26 14.31
C GLU A 426 -0.15 21.45 14.14
N ASN A 427 0.41 21.16 12.96
CA ASN A 427 1.86 21.14 12.76
C ASN A 427 2.29 21.82 11.44
N PHE A 428 1.67 22.95 11.11
CA PHE A 428 1.86 23.68 9.87
C PHE A 428 3.33 24.05 9.60
N SER A 429 4.02 24.55 10.62
CA SER A 429 5.43 24.96 10.51
C SER A 429 6.36 23.82 10.11
N THR A 430 6.11 22.60 10.61
CA THR A 430 6.94 21.42 10.27
C THR A 430 6.77 20.99 8.82
N TYR A 431 5.53 21.00 8.31
CA TYR A 431 5.24 20.53 6.96
C TYR A 431 5.58 21.55 5.87
N PHE A 432 5.48 22.84 6.18
CA PHE A 432 5.55 23.91 5.17
C PHE A 432 6.64 24.97 5.41
N LYS A 433 7.65 24.69 6.28
CA LYS A 433 8.71 25.65 6.61
C LYS A 433 9.55 26.08 5.41
N ASP A 434 10.02 25.14 4.64
CA ASP A 434 11.02 25.36 3.58
C ASP A 434 10.44 25.16 2.18
N PHE A 435 9.14 25.48 1.99
CA PHE A 435 8.54 25.30 0.70
C PHE A 435 9.19 26.18 -0.39
N LYS A 436 9.46 25.57 -1.54
CA LYS A 436 9.94 26.24 -2.74
C LYS A 436 9.06 25.83 -3.92
N PHE A 437 8.57 26.82 -4.65
CA PHE A 437 7.76 26.55 -5.83
C PHE A 437 8.60 26.03 -6.97
N SER A 438 8.17 24.94 -7.58
CA SER A 438 8.51 24.71 -8.99
C SER A 438 7.75 25.74 -9.83
N LYS A 439 8.44 26.43 -10.77
CA LYS A 439 7.75 27.32 -11.74
C LYS A 439 6.64 26.51 -12.40
N ASN A 440 5.38 26.93 -12.22
CA ASN A 440 4.24 26.31 -12.89
C ASN A 440 4.50 26.34 -14.40
N LYS A 441 4.78 25.20 -15.00
CA LYS A 441 4.63 25.06 -16.44
C LYS A 441 3.16 25.25 -16.75
N GLY A 442 2.84 26.23 -17.59
CA GLY A 442 1.47 26.54 -17.99
C GLY A 442 0.74 25.26 -18.42
N ARG A 443 -0.56 25.16 -18.13
CA ARG A 443 -1.37 24.00 -18.47
C ARG A 443 -1.36 23.76 -19.97
N LYS A 444 -0.94 22.57 -20.39
CA LYS A 444 -1.18 22.12 -21.76
C LYS A 444 -2.64 21.72 -21.87
N LYS A 445 -3.38 22.29 -22.82
CA LYS A 445 -4.73 21.85 -23.14
C LYS A 445 -4.60 20.50 -23.84
N PHE A 446 -5.27 19.48 -23.29
CA PHE A 446 -5.37 18.19 -23.98
C PHE A 446 -6.30 18.31 -25.17
N ILE A 447 -5.80 18.04 -26.35
CA ILE A 447 -6.55 18.02 -27.60
C ILE A 447 -6.37 16.65 -28.22
N LEU A 448 -7.48 15.95 -28.42
CA LEU A 448 -7.48 14.65 -29.09
C LEU A 448 -7.37 14.88 -30.61
N ASN A 449 -6.42 14.18 -31.23
CA ASN A 449 -6.27 14.20 -32.68
C ASN A 449 -7.49 13.57 -33.37
N ASN A 450 -7.98 14.12 -34.46
CA ASN A 450 -9.16 13.65 -35.21
C ASN A 450 -9.08 12.17 -35.59
N LYS A 451 -7.93 11.68 -36.05
CA LYS A 451 -7.73 10.23 -36.37
C LYS A 451 -7.96 9.35 -35.16
N LYS A 452 -7.41 9.74 -34.00
CA LYS A 452 -7.58 9.01 -32.72
C LYS A 452 -9.02 9.10 -32.22
N GLU A 453 -9.67 10.25 -32.35
CA GLU A 453 -11.08 10.44 -32.01
C GLU A 453 -11.98 9.49 -32.82
N ILE A 454 -11.79 9.43 -34.14
CA ILE A 454 -12.53 8.51 -35.03
C ILE A 454 -12.30 7.06 -34.63
N ALA A 455 -11.06 6.66 -34.35
CA ALA A 455 -10.74 5.31 -33.94
C ALA A 455 -11.43 4.90 -32.62
N ILE A 456 -11.45 5.82 -31.64
CA ILE A 456 -12.14 5.59 -30.35
C ILE A 456 -13.66 5.51 -30.55
N ASN A 457 -14.24 6.43 -31.35
CA ASN A 457 -15.67 6.38 -31.66
C ASN A 457 -16.06 5.08 -32.39
N LYS A 458 -15.23 4.60 -33.30
CA LYS A 458 -15.41 3.29 -33.96
C LYS A 458 -15.37 2.14 -32.99
N PHE A 459 -14.44 2.15 -32.02
CA PHE A 459 -14.37 1.16 -30.93
C PHE A 459 -15.65 1.19 -30.08
N PHE A 460 -16.11 2.37 -29.66
CA PHE A 460 -17.32 2.50 -28.86
C PHE A 460 -18.57 2.02 -29.62
N LYS A 461 -18.74 2.44 -30.89
CA LYS A 461 -19.86 1.99 -31.73
C LYS A 461 -19.85 0.46 -31.93
N LYS A 462 -18.69 -0.15 -32.28
CA LYS A 462 -18.54 -1.60 -32.45
C LYS A 462 -18.90 -2.39 -31.19
N ASN A 463 -18.70 -1.79 -30.01
CA ASN A 463 -18.96 -2.45 -28.74
C ASN A 463 -20.27 -2.00 -28.06
N SER A 464 -21.13 -1.24 -28.78
CA SER A 464 -22.43 -0.76 -28.29
C SER A 464 -22.31 0.14 -27.05
N PHE A 465 -21.23 0.91 -26.93
CA PHE A 465 -21.11 1.94 -25.90
C PHE A 465 -21.86 3.20 -26.28
N LYS A 466 -22.67 3.70 -25.35
CA LYS A 466 -23.50 4.89 -25.52
C LYS A 466 -22.75 6.18 -25.15
N ILE A 467 -21.51 6.31 -25.59
CA ILE A 467 -20.69 7.49 -25.31
C ILE A 467 -19.78 7.82 -26.49
N SER A 468 -19.55 9.10 -26.74
CA SER A 468 -18.56 9.57 -27.71
C SER A 468 -17.18 9.73 -27.07
N ALA A 469 -16.12 9.76 -27.88
CA ALA A 469 -14.76 9.98 -27.41
C ALA A 469 -14.62 11.28 -26.59
N LYS A 470 -15.16 12.41 -27.07
CA LYS A 470 -15.17 13.69 -26.35
C LYS A 470 -15.85 13.59 -24.99
N SER A 471 -17.04 12.96 -24.95
CA SER A 471 -17.79 12.75 -23.71
C SER A 471 -17.08 11.82 -22.74
N PHE A 472 -16.41 10.80 -23.25
CA PHE A 472 -15.62 9.88 -22.44
C PHE A 472 -14.43 10.59 -21.77
N PHE A 473 -13.65 11.38 -22.49
CA PHE A 473 -12.54 12.13 -21.90
C PHE A 473 -13.03 13.21 -20.90
N ALA A 474 -14.17 13.82 -21.14
CA ALA A 474 -14.82 14.71 -20.16
C ALA A 474 -15.21 13.95 -18.88
N PHE A 475 -15.83 12.78 -19.01
CA PHE A 475 -16.17 11.90 -17.89
C PHE A 475 -14.91 11.43 -17.12
N ALA A 476 -13.89 10.98 -17.83
CA ALA A 476 -12.62 10.52 -17.25
C ALA A 476 -11.92 11.63 -16.46
N LYS A 477 -11.89 12.85 -16.98
CA LYS A 477 -11.36 14.01 -16.27
C LYS A 477 -12.17 14.33 -15.02
N LYS A 478 -13.51 14.43 -15.15
CA LYS A 478 -14.40 14.76 -14.03
C LYS A 478 -14.34 13.69 -12.94
N SER A 479 -14.38 12.40 -13.28
CA SER A 479 -14.32 11.30 -12.30
C SER A 479 -13.00 11.29 -11.55
N THR A 480 -11.86 11.51 -12.22
CA THR A 480 -10.54 11.57 -11.53
C THR A 480 -10.49 12.76 -10.55
N GLN A 481 -10.97 13.95 -10.96
CA GLN A 481 -11.00 15.12 -10.08
C GLN A 481 -11.95 14.93 -8.89
N LEU A 482 -13.12 14.33 -9.11
CA LEU A 482 -14.10 14.08 -8.06
C LEU A 482 -13.64 12.98 -7.09
N ARG A 483 -12.88 11.98 -7.54
CA ARG A 483 -12.23 11.01 -6.67
C ARG A 483 -11.30 11.72 -5.67
N GLU A 484 -10.48 12.64 -6.12
CA GLU A 484 -9.58 13.38 -5.22
C GLU A 484 -10.37 14.30 -4.27
N TYR A 485 -11.41 14.95 -4.76
CA TYR A 485 -12.32 15.74 -3.93
C TYR A 485 -13.02 14.90 -2.86
N SER A 486 -13.58 13.74 -3.25
CA SER A 486 -14.26 12.84 -2.30
C SER A 486 -13.32 12.34 -1.20
N LYS A 487 -12.06 12.09 -1.54
CA LYS A 487 -11.03 11.69 -0.57
C LYS A 487 -10.80 12.79 0.47
N LEU A 488 -10.78 14.06 0.06
CA LEU A 488 -10.65 15.18 1.01
C LEU A 488 -11.83 15.24 1.99
N ILE A 489 -13.05 15.09 1.50
CA ILE A 489 -14.24 15.14 2.38
C ILE A 489 -14.29 13.93 3.31
N PHE A 490 -13.99 12.74 2.79
CA PHE A 490 -13.89 11.52 3.57
C PHE A 490 -12.85 11.64 4.71
N THR A 491 -11.63 12.10 4.39
CA THR A 491 -10.57 12.26 5.40
C THR A 491 -10.85 13.37 6.39
N LYS A 492 -11.65 14.39 6.02
CA LYS A 492 -12.15 15.41 6.92
C LYS A 492 -13.06 14.80 7.99
N CYS A 493 -13.93 13.87 7.62
CA CYS A 493 -14.77 13.14 8.59
C CYS A 493 -13.94 12.29 9.55
N ILE A 494 -12.90 11.58 9.05
CA ILE A 494 -11.96 10.82 9.91
C ILE A 494 -11.28 11.77 10.92
N ASN A 495 -10.86 12.96 10.46
CA ASN A 495 -10.24 13.93 11.35
C ASN A 495 -11.20 14.39 12.46
N GLU A 496 -12.48 14.57 12.16
CA GLU A 496 -13.50 14.92 13.19
C GLU A 496 -13.70 13.77 14.19
N ILE A 497 -13.72 12.52 13.74
CA ILE A 497 -13.72 11.36 14.64
C ILE A 497 -12.52 11.44 15.59
N PHE A 498 -11.33 11.74 15.10
CA PHE A 498 -10.13 11.85 15.93
C PHE A 498 -10.14 13.05 16.88
N ILE A 499 -10.75 14.17 16.48
CA ILE A 499 -10.93 15.33 17.39
C ILE A 499 -11.80 14.91 18.57
N ASN A 500 -12.96 14.29 18.34
CA ASN A 500 -13.83 13.81 19.41
C ASN A 500 -13.16 12.71 20.26
N LEU A 501 -12.37 11.80 19.65
CA LEU A 501 -11.58 10.82 20.40
C LEU A 501 -10.52 11.46 21.30
N CYS A 502 -9.86 12.54 20.85
CA CYS A 502 -8.91 13.28 21.66
C CYS A 502 -9.61 14.02 22.82
N SER A 503 -10.81 14.57 22.59
CA SER A 503 -11.63 15.20 23.62
C SER A 503 -12.04 14.17 24.67
N LEU A 504 -12.61 13.06 24.25
CA LEU A 504 -13.00 11.93 25.11
C LEU A 504 -11.80 11.41 25.95
N GLY A 505 -10.63 11.28 25.31
CA GLY A 505 -9.41 10.88 26.02
C GLY A 505 -8.99 11.86 27.08
N LYS A 506 -9.10 13.17 26.83
CA LYS A 506 -8.81 14.22 27.84
C LYS A 506 -9.73 14.15 29.03
N GLU A 507 -11.04 13.98 28.83
CA GLU A 507 -12.02 13.82 29.91
C GLU A 507 -11.71 12.62 30.81
N MET A 508 -11.16 11.56 30.22
CA MET A 508 -10.79 10.33 30.93
C MET A 508 -9.34 10.30 31.43
N ASN A 509 -8.56 11.37 31.24
CA ASN A 509 -7.11 11.39 31.49
C ASN A 509 -6.36 10.24 30.77
N ILE A 510 -6.75 9.96 29.53
CA ILE A 510 -6.08 9.03 28.62
C ILE A 510 -5.39 9.85 27.54
N ASN A 511 -4.08 9.70 27.41
CA ASN A 511 -3.33 10.47 26.41
C ASN A 511 -3.58 9.98 24.98
N ARG A 512 -3.29 10.84 23.98
CA ARG A 512 -3.52 10.58 22.54
C ARG A 512 -2.82 9.31 22.05
N LYS A 513 -1.61 9.00 22.56
CA LYS A 513 -0.85 7.81 22.19
C LYS A 513 -1.52 6.53 22.70
N ASP A 514 -2.14 6.58 23.85
CA ASP A 514 -2.83 5.45 24.44
C ASP A 514 -4.18 5.20 23.78
N MET A 515 -4.88 6.26 23.33
CA MET A 515 -6.11 6.14 22.56
C MET A 515 -5.94 5.34 21.26
N GLU A 516 -4.74 5.25 20.69
CA GLU A 516 -4.48 4.39 19.52
C GLU A 516 -4.70 2.87 19.78
N PHE A 517 -4.79 2.49 21.05
CA PHE A 517 -5.01 1.10 21.46
C PHE A 517 -6.47 0.80 21.82
N VAL A 518 -7.37 1.78 21.77
CA VAL A 518 -8.83 1.56 21.88
C VAL A 518 -9.39 1.23 20.49
N THR A 519 -10.19 0.16 20.39
CA THR A 519 -10.81 -0.21 19.10
C THR A 519 -12.13 0.53 18.87
N ILE A 520 -12.48 0.77 17.61
CA ILE A 520 -13.77 1.37 17.23
C ILE A 520 -14.94 0.49 17.68
N ASN A 521 -14.81 -0.83 17.62
CA ASN A 521 -15.84 -1.74 18.10
C ASN A 521 -16.16 -1.49 19.57
N LYS A 522 -15.13 -1.31 20.40
CA LYS A 522 -15.32 -1.03 21.83
C LYS A 522 -15.99 0.32 22.09
N LEU A 523 -15.68 1.31 21.28
CA LEU A 523 -16.35 2.62 21.32
C LEU A 523 -17.83 2.49 20.95
N ILE A 524 -18.15 1.79 19.86
CA ILE A 524 -19.55 1.57 19.43
C ILE A 524 -20.34 0.77 20.47
N GLU A 525 -19.78 -0.31 21.02
CA GLU A 525 -20.40 -1.09 22.11
C GLU A 525 -20.67 -0.23 23.37
N SER A 526 -19.87 0.80 23.57
CA SER A 526 -19.98 1.68 24.72
C SER A 526 -20.89 2.90 24.48
N TYR A 527 -21.53 3.03 23.33
CA TYR A 527 -22.35 4.19 22.93
C TYR A 527 -23.46 4.54 23.93
N SER A 528 -24.11 3.55 24.52
CA SER A 528 -25.16 3.74 25.50
C SER A 528 -24.67 3.95 26.94
N ASN A 529 -23.37 3.87 27.17
CA ASN A 529 -22.79 3.97 28.50
C ASN A 529 -22.40 5.43 28.80
N LEU A 530 -23.21 6.12 29.59
CA LEU A 530 -23.03 7.52 29.96
C LEU A 530 -22.10 7.72 31.17
N ASN A 531 -21.62 6.63 31.81
CA ASN A 531 -20.77 6.73 32.99
C ASN A 531 -19.28 6.73 32.62
N ASN A 532 -18.67 7.92 32.63
CA ASN A 532 -17.27 8.13 32.30
C ASN A 532 -16.29 7.32 33.16
N SER A 533 -16.60 7.02 34.42
CA SER A 533 -15.72 6.21 35.28
C SER A 533 -15.70 4.75 34.87
N LYS A 534 -16.83 4.17 34.47
CA LYS A 534 -16.91 2.82 33.92
C LYS A 534 -16.20 2.74 32.56
N LEU A 535 -16.44 3.72 31.69
CA LEU A 535 -15.77 3.81 30.38
C LEU A 535 -14.25 3.86 30.52
N LYS A 536 -13.74 4.69 31.44
CA LYS A 536 -12.30 4.76 31.73
C LYS A 536 -11.71 3.42 32.12
N LYS A 537 -12.39 2.67 33.01
CA LYS A 537 -11.94 1.31 33.41
C LYS A 537 -11.89 0.36 32.21
N ILE A 538 -12.93 0.36 31.39
CA ILE A 538 -13.03 -0.47 30.17
C ILE A 538 -11.88 -0.14 29.20
N PHE A 539 -11.67 1.14 28.91
CA PHE A 539 -10.63 1.58 27.98
C PHE A 539 -9.22 1.30 28.51
N ASN A 540 -8.96 1.56 29.78
CA ASN A 540 -7.65 1.26 30.38
C ASN A 540 -7.30 -0.23 30.32
N LYS A 541 -8.27 -1.12 30.55
CA LYS A 541 -8.08 -2.55 30.38
C LYS A 541 -7.76 -2.89 28.92
N GLU A 542 -8.58 -2.42 27.97
CA GLU A 542 -8.36 -2.67 26.55
C GLU A 542 -7.00 -2.12 26.07
N ILE A 543 -6.61 -0.91 26.50
CA ILE A 543 -5.32 -0.30 26.19
C ILE A 543 -4.17 -1.20 26.67
N THR A 544 -4.26 -1.68 27.92
CA THR A 544 -3.21 -2.52 28.51
C THR A 544 -3.06 -3.83 27.74
N ASP A 545 -4.18 -4.51 27.47
CA ASP A 545 -4.20 -5.78 26.73
C ASP A 545 -3.71 -5.60 25.29
N ASN A 546 -4.18 -4.56 24.59
CA ASN A 546 -3.81 -4.28 23.22
C ASN A 546 -2.35 -3.83 23.08
N LYS A 547 -1.80 -3.07 24.04
CA LYS A 547 -0.37 -2.72 24.06
C LYS A 547 0.51 -3.96 24.19
N LYS A 548 0.15 -4.86 25.11
CA LYS A 548 0.86 -6.15 25.30
C LYS A 548 0.82 -6.98 24.02
N ASN A 549 -0.38 -7.18 23.49
CA ASN A 549 -0.59 -7.95 22.27
C ASN A 549 0.13 -7.34 21.05
N HIS A 550 0.05 -6.03 20.85
CA HIS A 550 0.70 -5.35 19.74
C HIS A 550 2.23 -5.53 19.76
N LYS A 551 2.87 -5.45 20.95
CA LYS A 551 4.32 -5.69 21.09
C LYS A 551 4.70 -7.10 20.66
N ILE A 552 3.88 -8.11 20.98
CA ILE A 552 4.12 -9.51 20.60
C ILE A 552 3.90 -9.69 19.09
N LEU A 553 2.75 -9.22 18.58
CA LEU A 553 2.37 -9.37 17.18
C LEU A 553 3.30 -8.58 16.23
N TYR A 554 3.91 -7.49 16.70
CA TYR A 554 4.89 -6.72 15.95
C TYR A 554 6.14 -7.55 15.58
N LYS A 555 6.45 -8.59 16.37
CA LYS A 555 7.57 -9.50 16.11
C LYS A 555 7.25 -10.64 15.15
N ILE A 556 5.98 -10.84 14.76
CA ILE A 556 5.61 -11.86 13.78
C ILE A 556 5.78 -11.28 12.37
N LYS A 557 6.66 -11.91 11.58
CA LYS A 557 6.89 -11.55 10.19
C LYS A 557 6.03 -12.37 9.25
N LEU A 558 5.34 -11.69 8.35
CA LEU A 558 4.48 -12.31 7.34
C LEU A 558 4.86 -11.78 5.96
N PRO A 559 4.79 -12.61 4.89
CA PRO A 559 5.05 -12.16 3.52
C PRO A 559 3.90 -11.31 2.98
N ASP A 560 4.16 -10.48 1.97
CA ASP A 560 3.13 -9.66 1.31
C ASP A 560 2.01 -10.49 0.68
N PHE A 561 2.28 -11.74 0.31
CA PHE A 561 1.33 -12.71 -0.23
C PHE A 561 1.43 -14.02 0.53
N ILE A 562 0.34 -14.44 1.18
CA ILE A 562 0.24 -15.71 1.92
C ILE A 562 -0.52 -16.71 1.05
N GLU A 563 0.18 -17.74 0.60
CA GLU A 563 -0.40 -18.85 -0.14
C GLU A 563 -0.98 -19.92 0.78
N ASN A 564 -0.26 -20.24 1.86
CA ASN A 564 -0.66 -21.27 2.82
C ASN A 564 -0.01 -21.03 4.20
N HIS A 565 -0.38 -21.85 5.17
CA HIS A 565 0.11 -21.73 6.55
C HIS A 565 1.62 -21.97 6.74
N LYS A 566 2.30 -22.60 5.77
CA LYS A 566 3.76 -22.83 5.83
C LYS A 566 4.51 -21.51 5.65
N ASP A 567 3.90 -20.54 4.95
CA ASP A 567 4.47 -19.22 4.73
C ASP A 567 4.66 -18.40 6.02
N LEU A 568 4.01 -18.82 7.12
CA LEU A 568 4.21 -18.24 8.45
C LEU A 568 5.60 -18.54 9.02
N TYR A 569 6.18 -19.67 8.62
CA TYR A 569 7.42 -20.20 9.17
C TYR A 569 8.60 -20.07 8.22
N PHE A 570 8.32 -20.10 6.93
CA PHE A 570 9.33 -20.03 5.86
C PHE A 570 8.72 -19.35 4.65
N HIS A 571 9.25 -18.19 4.29
CA HIS A 571 8.82 -17.50 3.07
C HIS A 571 9.96 -16.73 2.42
N LYS A 572 9.83 -16.58 1.10
CA LYS A 572 10.68 -15.72 0.29
C LYS A 572 10.01 -14.38 0.11
N LEU A 573 10.75 -13.29 0.29
CA LEU A 573 10.22 -11.97 -0.04
C LEU A 573 10.03 -11.84 -1.55
N ILE A 574 8.90 -11.29 -1.97
CA ILE A 574 8.59 -11.08 -3.37
C ILE A 574 9.38 -9.86 -3.86
N ASN A 575 10.14 -10.01 -4.93
CA ASN A 575 10.71 -8.87 -5.61
C ASN A 575 9.59 -8.19 -6.42
N VAL A 576 9.10 -7.09 -5.92
CA VAL A 576 8.12 -6.26 -6.61
C VAL A 576 8.88 -5.26 -7.48
N ASN A 577 8.57 -5.24 -8.78
CA ASN A 577 8.99 -4.14 -9.64
C ASN A 577 8.03 -2.97 -9.36
N GLY A 578 8.55 -1.88 -8.80
CA GLY A 578 7.75 -0.69 -8.50
C GLY A 578 7.05 -0.15 -9.76
N ASN A 579 6.01 0.65 -9.53
CA ASN A 579 5.27 1.31 -10.60
C ASN A 579 5.98 2.62 -10.97
N PHE A 580 6.66 2.64 -12.12
CA PHE A 580 7.38 3.81 -12.61
C PHE A 580 6.41 4.83 -13.20
N ILE A 581 6.50 6.05 -12.70
CA ILE A 581 5.63 7.17 -13.10
C ILE A 581 6.45 8.16 -13.92
N THR A 582 5.92 8.56 -15.06
CA THR A 582 6.59 9.33 -16.12
C THR A 582 7.59 8.48 -16.93
N ASN A 583 8.30 9.12 -17.86
CA ASN A 583 9.36 8.55 -18.69
C ASN A 583 10.68 9.36 -18.57
N LYS A 584 10.87 10.02 -17.42
CA LYS A 584 12.04 10.87 -17.19
C LYS A 584 13.12 10.14 -16.42
N LYS A 585 14.35 10.56 -16.64
CA LYS A 585 15.53 10.14 -15.88
C LYS A 585 15.97 11.25 -14.94
N ILE A 586 16.28 10.92 -13.68
CA ILE A 586 16.79 11.87 -12.67
C ILE A 586 17.79 11.20 -11.74
N HIS A 587 18.61 12.02 -11.10
CA HIS A 587 19.52 11.60 -10.04
C HIS A 587 19.55 12.65 -8.91
N GLY A 588 19.76 12.21 -7.69
CA GLY A 588 19.78 13.09 -6.53
C GLY A 588 20.09 12.43 -5.19
N LYS A 589 20.42 13.28 -4.21
CA LYS A 589 20.56 12.84 -2.82
C LYS A 589 19.25 12.32 -2.27
N ILE A 590 19.31 11.29 -1.44
CA ILE A 590 18.17 10.67 -0.80
C ILE A 590 17.80 11.41 0.47
N TYR A 591 16.51 11.46 0.76
CA TYR A 591 15.97 11.80 2.05
C TYR A 591 14.76 10.93 2.39
N GLU A 592 14.89 10.11 3.43
CA GLU A 592 13.78 9.33 3.96
C GLU A 592 13.00 10.14 5.02
N ILE A 593 11.70 10.31 4.81
CA ILE A 593 10.84 10.99 5.80
C ILE A 593 10.47 10.01 6.90
N LYS A 594 10.92 10.31 8.12
CA LYS A 594 10.50 9.64 9.35
C LYS A 594 9.71 10.64 10.20
N LEU A 595 8.42 10.38 10.40
CA LEU A 595 7.51 11.33 11.07
C LEU A 595 7.88 11.61 12.53
N GLU A 596 8.61 10.70 13.16
CA GLU A 596 9.15 10.88 14.52
C GLU A 596 10.29 11.90 14.59
N LYS A 597 10.89 12.23 13.44
CA LYS A 597 12.00 13.17 13.33
C LYS A 597 11.57 14.46 12.67
N LYS A 598 12.27 15.54 12.99
CA LYS A 598 12.08 16.83 12.31
C LYS A 598 12.38 16.66 10.82
N ILE A 599 11.43 17.08 9.97
CA ILE A 599 11.58 17.03 8.53
C ILE A 599 12.61 18.07 8.09
N ALA A 600 13.67 17.63 7.42
CA ALA A 600 14.69 18.52 6.88
C ALA A 600 14.24 19.10 5.51
N ASN A 601 15.05 20.01 4.96
CA ASN A 601 14.80 20.58 3.63
C ASN A 601 14.75 19.47 2.56
N LEU A 602 13.61 19.35 1.87
CA LEU A 602 13.36 18.33 0.83
C LEU A 602 13.78 18.79 -0.57
N ASN A 603 14.09 20.08 -0.75
CA ASN A 603 14.39 20.63 -2.09
C ASN A 603 15.59 19.93 -2.74
N ASN A 604 15.47 19.66 -4.03
CA ASN A 604 16.45 18.99 -4.87
C ASN A 604 16.86 17.57 -4.43
N LYS A 605 16.00 16.88 -3.63
CA LYS A 605 16.23 15.52 -3.17
C LYS A 605 15.30 14.51 -3.81
N VAL A 606 15.71 13.25 -3.82
CA VAL A 606 14.85 12.10 -4.04
C VAL A 606 14.27 11.72 -2.67
N VAL A 607 12.95 11.88 -2.53
CA VAL A 607 12.26 11.67 -1.26
C VAL A 607 11.78 10.23 -1.18
N LEU A 608 12.03 9.58 -0.04
CA LEU A 608 11.55 8.25 0.29
C LEU A 608 10.47 8.35 1.37
N ILE A 609 9.33 7.68 1.15
CA ILE A 609 8.26 7.51 2.14
C ILE A 609 7.78 6.06 2.16
N GLU A 610 7.33 5.58 3.31
CA GLU A 610 6.83 4.20 3.37
C GLU A 610 5.48 4.06 2.68
N ASN A 611 4.57 4.99 2.89
CA ASN A 611 3.16 4.89 2.50
C ASN A 611 2.79 5.96 1.47
N ALA A 612 2.10 5.57 0.41
CA ALA A 612 1.60 6.52 -0.60
C ALA A 612 0.29 7.23 -0.15
N ASP A 613 0.24 7.64 1.12
CA ASP A 613 -0.92 8.26 1.78
C ASP A 613 -1.09 9.73 1.38
N PRO A 614 -2.34 10.24 1.22
CA PRO A 614 -2.62 11.63 0.85
C PRO A 614 -2.06 12.68 1.81
N GLY A 615 -1.88 12.33 3.07
CA GLY A 615 -1.32 13.22 4.06
C GLY A 615 0.13 13.63 3.79
N TYR A 616 0.80 12.96 2.85
CA TYR A 616 2.12 13.38 2.36
C TYR A 616 2.07 14.41 1.22
N ASP A 617 0.91 14.96 0.85
CA ASP A 617 0.79 15.98 -0.21
C ASP A 617 1.67 17.23 0.04
N PHE A 618 2.04 17.51 1.29
CA PHE A 618 2.97 18.58 1.60
C PHE A 618 4.32 18.45 0.89
N ILE A 619 4.77 17.24 0.56
CA ILE A 619 6.01 16.96 -0.16
C ILE A 619 6.05 17.72 -1.50
N PHE A 620 4.92 17.82 -2.16
CA PHE A 620 4.79 18.51 -3.46
C PHE A 620 4.79 20.04 -3.35
N SER A 621 4.82 20.58 -2.14
CA SER A 621 5.09 22.00 -1.91
C SER A 621 6.58 22.33 -1.94
N HIS A 622 7.44 21.33 -1.93
CA HIS A 622 8.88 21.42 -2.06
C HIS A 622 9.30 21.06 -3.48
N ASN A 623 10.41 21.62 -3.94
CA ASN A 623 10.97 21.31 -5.27
C ASN A 623 11.79 20.02 -5.22
N ILE A 624 11.11 18.87 -4.99
CA ILE A 624 11.77 17.55 -4.97
C ILE A 624 12.14 17.10 -6.40
N LYS A 625 13.20 16.30 -6.52
CA LYS A 625 13.62 15.72 -7.81
C LYS A 625 12.84 14.48 -8.19
N GLY A 626 12.47 13.66 -7.22
CA GLY A 626 11.74 12.42 -7.42
C GLY A 626 11.16 11.85 -6.14
N LEU A 627 10.30 10.85 -6.27
CA LEU A 627 9.63 10.18 -5.15
C LEU A 627 9.78 8.67 -5.26
N ILE A 628 10.08 8.01 -4.14
CA ILE A 628 10.02 6.55 -4.02
C ILE A 628 9.12 6.20 -2.85
N THR A 629 8.20 5.25 -3.05
CA THR A 629 7.37 4.73 -1.96
C THR A 629 7.58 3.23 -1.76
N LYS A 630 7.56 2.79 -0.50
CA LYS A 630 7.66 1.37 -0.14
C LYS A 630 6.39 0.62 -0.56
N TYR A 631 5.23 1.15 -0.17
CA TYR A 631 3.90 0.65 -0.51
C TYR A 631 3.15 1.66 -1.37
N GLY A 632 2.34 1.16 -2.30
CA GLY A 632 1.52 1.98 -3.18
C GLY A 632 1.26 1.30 -4.52
N GLY A 633 0.03 1.42 -5.01
CA GLY A 633 -0.36 0.89 -6.31
C GLY A 633 -0.16 1.88 -7.45
N PRO A 634 -0.32 1.44 -8.72
CA PRO A 634 -0.15 2.28 -9.91
C PRO A 634 -1.17 3.42 -10.01
N ASN A 635 -2.27 3.32 -9.29
CA ASN A 635 -3.33 4.33 -9.22
C ASN A 635 -3.50 4.91 -7.80
N SER A 636 -2.47 4.78 -6.95
CA SER A 636 -2.44 5.43 -5.65
C SER A 636 -2.53 6.95 -5.77
N HIS A 637 -2.86 7.62 -4.68
CA HIS A 637 -2.89 9.08 -4.64
C HIS A 637 -1.57 9.69 -5.08
N MET A 638 -0.46 9.20 -4.53
CA MET A 638 0.87 9.72 -4.85
C MET A 638 1.28 9.43 -6.31
N ALA A 639 0.88 8.27 -6.87
CA ALA A 639 1.12 7.96 -8.28
C ALA A 639 0.43 8.97 -9.20
N ILE A 640 -0.85 9.28 -8.93
CA ILE A 640 -1.61 10.28 -9.69
C ILE A 640 -0.99 11.66 -9.54
N ARG A 641 -0.58 12.05 -8.33
CA ARG A 641 0.09 13.33 -8.08
C ARG A 641 1.39 13.46 -8.85
N CYS A 642 2.23 12.44 -8.82
CA CYS A 642 3.47 12.44 -9.58
C CYS A 642 3.22 12.54 -11.09
N MET A 643 2.17 11.86 -11.59
CA MET A 643 1.76 11.93 -13.00
C MET A 643 1.28 13.33 -13.38
N GLU A 644 0.41 13.97 -12.58
CA GLU A 644 -0.10 15.32 -12.78
C GLU A 644 1.01 16.39 -12.76
N LEU A 645 2.04 16.19 -11.95
CA LEU A 645 3.18 17.10 -11.81
C LEU A 645 4.30 16.81 -12.81
N GLY A 646 4.23 15.71 -13.56
CA GLY A 646 5.31 15.21 -14.39
C GLY A 646 6.58 14.91 -13.57
N LEU A 647 6.41 14.52 -12.31
CA LEU A 647 7.47 14.20 -11.35
C LEU A 647 7.88 12.72 -11.50
N PRO A 648 9.15 12.40 -11.74
CA PRO A 648 9.62 11.02 -11.76
C PRO A 648 9.41 10.34 -10.41
N ALA A 649 8.78 9.15 -10.43
CA ALA A 649 8.55 8.42 -9.20
C ALA A 649 8.53 6.91 -9.40
N VAL A 650 8.82 6.18 -8.32
CA VAL A 650 8.68 4.73 -8.23
C VAL A 650 7.76 4.41 -7.07
N ILE A 651 6.55 4.01 -7.37
CA ILE A 651 5.51 3.76 -6.39
C ILE A 651 5.41 2.27 -6.08
N GLY A 652 5.49 1.91 -4.78
CA GLY A 652 5.37 0.52 -4.35
C GLY A 652 6.55 -0.35 -4.74
N ILE A 653 7.77 0.08 -4.40
CA ILE A 653 8.99 -0.67 -4.74
C ILE A 653 9.17 -1.95 -3.89
N GLY A 654 8.36 -2.13 -2.86
CA GLY A 654 8.40 -3.24 -1.92
C GLY A 654 9.44 -3.08 -0.81
N GLU A 655 9.25 -3.83 0.27
CA GLU A 655 10.05 -3.70 1.50
C GLU A 655 11.53 -3.94 1.26
N ASN A 656 11.87 -5.01 0.54
CA ASN A 656 13.26 -5.41 0.31
C ASN A 656 14.05 -4.33 -0.46
N ASN A 657 13.47 -3.84 -1.55
CA ASN A 657 14.08 -2.79 -2.37
C ASN A 657 14.15 -1.46 -1.63
N TYR A 658 13.06 -1.08 -0.92
CA TYR A 658 13.02 0.16 -0.15
C TYR A 658 14.11 0.22 0.91
N ASN A 659 14.23 -0.84 1.75
CA ASN A 659 15.22 -0.89 2.82
C ASN A 659 16.67 -0.83 2.30
N SER A 660 16.93 -1.40 1.12
CA SER A 660 18.28 -1.29 0.53
C SER A 660 18.58 0.11 0.00
N LEU A 661 17.55 0.84 -0.48
CA LEU A 661 17.72 2.21 -0.98
C LEU A 661 17.81 3.24 0.15
N SER A 662 17.09 3.04 1.26
CA SER A 662 17.10 3.98 2.40
C SER A 662 18.46 4.13 3.06
N ASN A 663 19.33 3.13 2.92
CA ASN A 663 20.72 3.16 3.42
C ASN A 663 21.73 3.79 2.45
N SER A 664 21.30 4.20 1.25
CA SER A 664 22.17 4.81 0.24
C SER A 664 22.15 6.32 0.34
N THR A 665 23.16 7.01 -0.24
CA THR A 665 23.26 8.47 -0.19
C THR A 665 22.74 9.14 -1.45
N PHE A 666 22.88 8.49 -2.61
CA PHE A 666 22.56 9.06 -3.90
C PHE A 666 21.92 8.00 -4.83
N LEU A 667 20.85 8.39 -5.55
CA LEU A 667 20.13 7.49 -6.46
C LEU A 667 19.94 8.10 -7.84
N GLU A 668 19.89 7.21 -8.82
CA GLU A 668 19.35 7.45 -10.15
C GLU A 668 18.00 6.73 -10.29
N ILE A 669 17.00 7.44 -10.76
CA ILE A 669 15.71 6.88 -11.18
C ILE A 669 15.61 7.07 -12.69
N ASP A 670 15.54 5.97 -13.43
CA ASP A 670 15.26 5.95 -14.85
C ASP A 670 13.86 5.33 -15.07
N CYS A 671 12.87 6.19 -15.25
CA CYS A 671 11.49 5.73 -15.40
C CYS A 671 11.22 5.11 -16.78
N ASP A 672 12.01 5.47 -17.79
CA ASP A 672 11.87 4.91 -19.14
C ASP A 672 12.39 3.47 -19.19
N LEU A 673 13.59 3.24 -18.67
CA LEU A 673 14.19 1.90 -18.55
C LEU A 673 13.64 1.10 -17.36
N LYS A 674 12.77 1.69 -16.53
CA LYS A 674 12.19 1.09 -15.31
C LYS A 674 13.25 0.56 -14.35
N LYS A 675 14.26 1.37 -14.06
CA LYS A 675 15.40 1.04 -13.19
C LYS A 675 15.62 2.09 -12.11
N VAL A 676 16.05 1.62 -10.94
CA VAL A 676 16.59 2.46 -9.87
C VAL A 676 18.00 1.96 -9.56
N ASN A 677 18.97 2.85 -9.68
CA ASN A 677 20.39 2.55 -9.46
C ASN A 677 20.91 3.35 -8.27
N VAL A 678 21.71 2.70 -7.41
CA VAL A 678 22.49 3.39 -6.39
C VAL A 678 23.74 3.94 -7.08
N ILE A 679 23.99 5.23 -6.91
CA ILE A 679 25.21 5.88 -7.34
C ILE A 679 26.06 6.08 -6.09
N THR A 680 27.19 5.42 -6.03
CA THR A 680 28.15 5.50 -4.93
C THR A 680 28.99 6.74 -5.03
#